data_7d878000c151dfe16182c6a40bb656bc
#
_entry.id   7d878000c151dfe16182c6a40bb656bc
#
_cell.length_a   1.000
_cell.length_b   1.000
_cell.length_c   1.000
_cell.angle_alpha   90.00
_cell.angle_beta   90.00
_cell.angle_gamma   90.00
#
_symmetry.space_group_name_H-M   'P 1'
#
loop_
_entity.id
_entity.type
_entity.pdbx_description
1 polymer ?
#
loop_
_entity_poly.entity_id
_entity_poly.type
_entity_poly.pdbx_seq_one_letter_code
_entity_poly.pdbx_strand_id
1 'polypeptide(L)'
;MEYRLTDFLPTTKKECELRGWDQLDVILFSGDAYVDHPSFGPAVIGRTLEAHGYKVAIVPQPDWHGDFRDFKKLGRPRLFFGVSPGAMDSMVNRYTANRRMRSEDAFSPDSRHDMRPDYPSIVYTQILKKLYPDVPVSLGGIEASMRRISHYDYWQDKLKKCILCDSGADIILYGMGEKSIIALAEALDSGRTIKEIRDIPQTVFLCREDEIPGGIKEDDIMLHSHEECLQNKKGQAENVRHLEEESNKVHALRMIQPVDGKVVVVNPPFPTMTTEELDASFDLPYTRLPHPKYKGKTIPAYEMIKFSVNLHRGCFGGCSFCTISAHQGKFVVCRSKESILKEVKKIIQMPDFKGYLSDLGGPSANMYGMHGNNLKACEKCKRPSCVNPQICPNLNTDHSKLLDIYHAVDALPGIKKSFIGSGVRYDLLLHKSKDEKINAAARQYTRELITKHVSGRLKVAPEHTSPEVLKFMRKPSFDLFYEFKRIFDRINKEEGLNQQIIPYFISSHPGCHEEDMAELAVITKGLDFHLEQVQDFTPTPMTISTETWYTGYDPYTLEPVFSAKTPKEKLAQRMFFFWYKPEERRAIESELKRIGRSDLIAKLYDKPLRGGKGRMPQAHYDDKAIGSTYDNPGVGRGAKGKRGSNRQENQRGAYRQDSQRGGYRQNVQRGKNEYAPKGYGNVGCYDEEKYLNDGKPLNGKSANIRDVVAAARAELHEAKAKGAGFFKNKKKKSFNPNFDSNNRNKRGKK
;
A
#
# COMPACT_ATOMS: atom_id res chain seq x y z
N MET A 1 10.18 -19.84 -22.32
CA MET A 1 9.58 -19.05 -23.41
C MET A 1 10.42 -17.82 -23.67
N GLU A 2 10.79 -17.55 -24.90
CA GLU A 2 11.45 -16.31 -25.27
C GLU A 2 10.36 -15.36 -25.78
N TYR A 3 10.17 -14.23 -25.08
CA TYR A 3 9.17 -13.24 -25.47
C TYR A 3 9.77 -12.24 -26.44
N ARG A 4 9.00 -11.88 -27.48
CA ARG A 4 9.34 -10.83 -28.42
C ARG A 4 8.97 -9.46 -27.83
N LEU A 5 9.57 -8.41 -28.32
CA LEU A 5 9.27 -7.04 -27.89
C LEU A 5 7.78 -6.68 -28.13
N THR A 6 7.19 -7.22 -29.19
CA THR A 6 5.77 -7.06 -29.52
C THR A 6 4.80 -7.81 -28.60
N ASP A 7 5.28 -8.67 -27.72
CA ASP A 7 4.46 -9.33 -26.71
C ASP A 7 4.17 -8.42 -25.50
N PHE A 8 4.89 -7.29 -25.38
CA PHE A 8 4.66 -6.24 -24.38
C PHE A 8 3.85 -5.10 -25.00
N LEU A 9 3.12 -4.34 -24.17
CA LEU A 9 2.56 -3.07 -24.61
C LEU A 9 3.71 -2.09 -24.94
N PRO A 10 3.58 -1.31 -26.03
CA PRO A 10 4.66 -0.43 -26.45
C PRO A 10 4.93 0.70 -25.47
N THR A 11 6.19 1.10 -25.38
CA THR A 11 6.67 2.24 -24.57
C THR A 11 7.36 3.31 -25.41
N THR A 12 7.58 3.02 -26.70
CA THR A 12 8.25 3.90 -27.67
C THR A 12 7.52 3.89 -29.02
N LYS A 13 7.73 4.94 -29.82
CA LYS A 13 7.17 5.04 -31.17
C LYS A 13 7.60 3.87 -32.06
N LYS A 14 8.87 3.47 -31.99
CA LYS A 14 9.40 2.31 -32.73
C LYS A 14 8.65 1.00 -32.39
N GLU A 15 8.29 0.81 -31.12
CA GLU A 15 7.51 -0.37 -30.71
C GLU A 15 6.07 -0.33 -31.25
N CYS A 16 5.47 0.88 -31.36
CA CYS A 16 4.17 1.05 -32.04
C CYS A 16 4.27 0.72 -33.54
N GLU A 17 5.33 1.19 -34.19
CA GLU A 17 5.59 0.91 -35.63
C GLU A 17 5.77 -0.59 -35.89
N LEU A 18 6.45 -1.33 -34.97
CA LEU A 18 6.59 -2.79 -35.07
C LEU A 18 5.24 -3.54 -34.99
N ARG A 19 4.21 -2.91 -34.41
CA ARG A 19 2.83 -3.41 -34.36
C ARG A 19 1.96 -2.91 -35.53
N GLY A 20 2.51 -2.09 -36.42
CA GLY A 20 1.76 -1.43 -37.50
C GLY A 20 0.78 -0.36 -36.99
N TRP A 21 1.10 0.30 -35.88
CA TRP A 21 0.22 1.30 -35.29
C TRP A 21 0.74 2.71 -35.58
N ASP A 22 0.05 3.45 -36.39
CA ASP A 22 0.37 4.85 -36.74
C ASP A 22 -0.14 5.81 -35.67
N GLN A 23 -1.33 5.53 -35.12
CA GLN A 23 -1.95 6.31 -34.04
C GLN A 23 -2.39 5.40 -32.89
N LEU A 24 -2.20 5.86 -31.69
CA LEU A 24 -2.67 5.20 -30.47
C LEU A 24 -4.06 5.72 -30.08
N ASP A 25 -4.89 4.83 -29.53
CA ASP A 25 -6.18 5.20 -28.96
C ASP A 25 -6.03 5.75 -27.57
N VAL A 26 -5.20 5.11 -26.74
CA VAL A 26 -4.96 5.46 -25.34
C VAL A 26 -3.46 5.42 -25.01
N ILE A 27 -3.00 6.41 -24.27
CA ILE A 27 -1.63 6.42 -23.72
C ILE A 27 -1.72 6.50 -22.20
N LEU A 28 -1.15 5.50 -21.52
CA LEU A 28 -1.15 5.38 -20.05
C LEU A 28 0.18 5.91 -19.48
N PHE A 29 0.10 6.86 -18.56
CA PHE A 29 1.23 7.37 -17.79
C PHE A 29 1.25 6.74 -16.40
N SER A 30 2.39 6.18 -16.00
CA SER A 30 2.53 5.48 -14.72
C SER A 30 3.71 6.02 -13.91
N GLY A 31 3.51 6.19 -12.61
CA GLY A 31 4.61 6.47 -11.66
C GLY A 31 5.53 5.27 -11.41
N ASP A 32 5.10 4.04 -11.75
CA ASP A 32 5.91 2.82 -11.61
C ASP A 32 6.65 2.46 -12.89
N ALA A 33 7.72 1.67 -12.77
CA ALA A 33 8.29 0.94 -13.87
C ALA A 33 7.27 -0.01 -14.50
N TYR A 34 7.34 -0.22 -15.82
CA TYR A 34 6.43 -1.13 -16.50
C TYR A 34 6.85 -2.60 -16.30
N VAL A 35 6.03 -3.30 -15.55
CA VAL A 35 6.05 -4.75 -15.40
C VAL A 35 4.73 -5.29 -15.95
N ASP A 36 4.78 -6.17 -16.93
CA ASP A 36 3.61 -6.75 -17.59
C ASP A 36 3.05 -7.92 -16.78
N HIS A 37 2.42 -7.59 -15.64
CA HIS A 37 1.99 -8.55 -14.62
C HIS A 37 0.61 -8.20 -14.07
N PRO A 38 -0.28 -9.17 -13.76
CA PRO A 38 -1.64 -8.90 -13.30
C PRO A 38 -1.75 -8.21 -11.92
N SER A 39 -0.63 -8.03 -11.22
CA SER A 39 -0.57 -7.25 -9.97
C SER A 39 -0.13 -5.79 -10.19
N PHE A 40 0.15 -5.35 -11.42
CA PHE A 40 0.51 -3.97 -11.73
C PHE A 40 -0.64 -3.29 -12.47
N GLY A 41 -1.25 -2.27 -11.84
CA GLY A 41 -2.44 -1.58 -12.35
C GLY A 41 -2.33 -1.11 -13.80
N PRO A 42 -1.24 -0.42 -14.20
CA PRO A 42 -1.08 0.02 -15.60
C PRO A 42 -1.04 -1.12 -16.61
N ALA A 43 -0.46 -2.27 -16.26
CA ALA A 43 -0.48 -3.46 -17.10
C ALA A 43 -1.90 -4.03 -17.22
N VAL A 44 -2.63 -4.12 -16.09
CA VAL A 44 -4.03 -4.60 -16.08
C VAL A 44 -4.90 -3.72 -16.97
N ILE A 45 -4.88 -2.41 -16.76
CA ILE A 45 -5.69 -1.46 -17.56
C ILE A 45 -5.29 -1.49 -19.05
N GLY A 46 -3.98 -1.49 -19.33
CA GLY A 46 -3.50 -1.53 -20.70
C GLY A 46 -3.87 -2.81 -21.44
N ARG A 47 -3.72 -3.96 -20.77
CA ARG A 47 -4.12 -5.27 -21.34
C ARG A 47 -5.63 -5.41 -21.49
N THR A 48 -6.41 -4.86 -20.55
CA THR A 48 -7.88 -4.83 -20.66
C THR A 48 -8.32 -4.02 -21.89
N LEU A 49 -7.76 -2.83 -22.10
CA LEU A 49 -8.04 -2.01 -23.29
C LEU A 49 -7.59 -2.73 -24.58
N GLU A 50 -6.38 -3.32 -24.60
CA GLU A 50 -5.86 -4.06 -25.75
C GLU A 50 -6.78 -5.24 -26.13
N ALA A 51 -7.29 -5.97 -25.14
CA ALA A 51 -8.22 -7.09 -25.36
C ALA A 51 -9.57 -6.64 -25.96
N HIS A 52 -9.94 -5.37 -25.79
CA HIS A 52 -11.12 -4.75 -26.42
C HIS A 52 -10.80 -4.07 -27.76
N GLY A 53 -9.61 -4.32 -28.33
CA GLY A 53 -9.22 -3.85 -29.65
C GLY A 53 -8.59 -2.45 -29.70
N TYR A 54 -8.39 -1.78 -28.58
CA TYR A 54 -7.76 -0.46 -28.54
C TYR A 54 -6.24 -0.54 -28.65
N LYS A 55 -5.64 0.40 -29.38
CA LYS A 55 -4.19 0.57 -29.51
C LYS A 55 -3.65 1.34 -28.30
N VAL A 56 -2.96 0.65 -27.40
CA VAL A 56 -2.54 1.19 -26.10
C VAL A 56 -1.03 1.18 -25.94
N ALA A 57 -0.48 2.26 -25.42
CA ALA A 57 0.93 2.34 -25.02
C ALA A 57 1.07 2.79 -23.55
N ILE A 58 2.18 2.42 -22.92
CA ILE A 58 2.52 2.83 -21.56
C ILE A 58 3.76 3.72 -21.56
N VAL A 59 3.69 4.87 -20.88
CA VAL A 59 4.83 5.73 -20.56
C VAL A 59 5.13 5.57 -19.06
N PRO A 60 6.03 4.64 -18.70
CA PRO A 60 6.38 4.39 -17.31
C PRO A 60 7.43 5.40 -16.85
N GLN A 61 7.22 5.99 -15.68
CA GLN A 61 8.15 6.91 -15.02
C GLN A 61 8.68 7.98 -15.96
N PRO A 62 7.80 8.83 -16.57
CA PRO A 62 8.23 9.88 -17.48
C PRO A 62 9.09 10.91 -16.75
N ASP A 63 10.12 11.42 -17.42
CA ASP A 63 10.87 12.57 -16.91
C ASP A 63 10.01 13.83 -16.97
N TRP A 64 9.69 14.36 -15.79
CA TRP A 64 8.85 15.57 -15.64
C TRP A 64 9.65 16.86 -15.61
N HIS A 65 10.97 16.79 -15.82
CA HIS A 65 11.86 17.95 -15.90
C HIS A 65 12.11 18.36 -17.35
N GLY A 66 12.59 19.57 -17.52
CA GLY A 66 13.07 20.06 -18.81
C GLY A 66 12.01 20.22 -19.89
N ASP A 67 12.25 19.64 -21.06
CA ASP A 67 11.45 19.81 -22.26
C ASP A 67 10.22 18.89 -22.39
N PHE A 68 9.95 18.07 -21.38
CA PHE A 68 8.84 17.09 -21.35
C PHE A 68 8.89 16.09 -22.52
N ARG A 69 10.08 15.64 -22.90
CA ARG A 69 10.29 14.75 -24.04
C ARG A 69 9.48 13.47 -23.92
N ASP A 70 9.44 12.86 -22.71
CA ASP A 70 8.71 11.63 -22.49
C ASP A 70 7.20 11.78 -22.66
N PHE A 71 6.64 12.97 -22.38
CA PHE A 71 5.23 13.26 -22.58
C PHE A 71 4.85 13.50 -24.05
N LYS A 72 5.84 13.79 -24.90
CA LYS A 72 5.65 14.09 -26.34
C LYS A 72 5.98 12.90 -27.24
N LYS A 73 6.82 11.94 -26.78
CA LYS A 73 7.42 10.90 -27.63
C LYS A 73 6.44 9.99 -28.37
N LEU A 74 5.24 9.77 -27.83
CA LEU A 74 4.21 8.94 -28.42
C LEU A 74 3.13 9.75 -29.16
N GLY A 75 3.21 11.09 -29.10
CA GLY A 75 2.25 11.96 -29.75
C GLY A 75 0.92 12.07 -29.02
N ARG A 76 -0.13 12.40 -29.78
CA ARG A 76 -1.49 12.60 -29.32
C ARG A 76 -2.30 11.30 -29.47
N PRO A 77 -2.97 10.79 -28.44
CA PRO A 77 -3.90 9.66 -28.57
C PRO A 77 -5.20 10.11 -29.25
N ARG A 78 -5.91 9.18 -29.82
CA ARG A 78 -7.21 9.41 -30.44
C ARG A 78 -8.31 9.70 -29.42
N LEU A 79 -8.28 9.00 -28.27
CA LEU A 79 -9.33 9.06 -27.27
C LEU A 79 -8.91 9.86 -26.01
N PHE A 80 -7.95 9.36 -25.22
CA PHE A 80 -7.58 10.00 -23.98
C PHE A 80 -6.20 9.59 -23.45
N PHE A 81 -5.70 10.37 -22.49
CA PHE A 81 -4.58 9.99 -21.63
C PHE A 81 -5.10 9.40 -20.32
N GLY A 82 -4.56 8.26 -19.90
CA GLY A 82 -4.77 7.71 -18.55
C GLY A 82 -3.56 7.96 -17.67
N VAL A 83 -3.77 8.44 -16.44
CA VAL A 83 -2.69 8.74 -15.49
C VAL A 83 -2.90 7.99 -14.19
N SER A 84 -1.84 7.35 -13.69
CA SER A 84 -1.81 6.61 -12.42
C SER A 84 -0.53 6.87 -11.64
N PRO A 85 -0.56 6.90 -10.30
CA PRO A 85 0.64 7.02 -9.46
C PRO A 85 1.50 5.76 -9.51
N GLY A 86 0.93 4.64 -9.93
CA GLY A 86 1.47 3.29 -9.82
C GLY A 86 0.65 2.42 -8.86
N ALA A 87 1.25 1.36 -8.35
CA ALA A 87 0.61 0.37 -7.46
C ALA A 87 0.30 0.92 -6.06
N MET A 88 0.95 1.98 -5.66
CA MET A 88 0.80 2.60 -4.34
C MET A 88 0.50 4.10 -4.44
N ASP A 89 -0.05 4.65 -3.35
CA ASP A 89 -0.07 6.10 -3.14
C ASP A 89 1.37 6.63 -3.17
N SER A 90 1.62 7.67 -3.98
CA SER A 90 2.97 8.18 -4.22
C SER A 90 3.63 8.71 -2.94
N MET A 91 2.85 9.38 -2.09
CA MET A 91 3.37 9.99 -0.88
C MET A 91 3.67 8.93 0.19
N VAL A 92 2.82 7.89 0.32
CA VAL A 92 3.07 6.73 1.20
C VAL A 92 4.31 5.95 0.72
N ASN A 93 4.48 5.81 -0.59
CA ASN A 93 5.64 5.13 -1.15
C ASN A 93 6.95 5.93 -0.94
N ARG A 94 6.90 7.24 -1.06
CA ARG A 94 8.07 8.11 -1.06
C ARG A 94 8.52 8.56 0.34
N TYR A 95 7.61 8.62 1.31
CA TYR A 95 7.89 9.15 2.64
C TYR A 95 7.58 8.16 3.76
N THR A 96 8.32 8.28 4.87
CA THR A 96 8.02 7.59 6.12
C THR A 96 6.87 8.27 6.89
N ALA A 97 6.37 7.62 7.96
CA ALA A 97 5.40 8.21 8.88
C ALA A 97 5.88 9.52 9.55
N ASN A 98 7.19 9.75 9.61
CA ASN A 98 7.80 10.98 10.11
C ASN A 98 8.13 11.99 9.00
N ARG A 99 7.51 11.87 7.83
CA ARG A 99 7.68 12.75 6.67
C ARG A 99 9.12 12.82 6.14
N ARG A 100 9.95 11.79 6.40
CA ARG A 100 11.30 11.68 5.85
C ARG A 100 11.23 10.97 4.50
N MET A 101 11.95 11.48 3.52
CA MET A 101 12.08 10.83 2.22
C MET A 101 12.78 9.48 2.38
N ARG A 102 12.25 8.44 1.74
CA ARG A 102 12.89 7.13 1.67
C ARG A 102 14.06 7.17 0.69
N SER A 103 15.10 6.42 0.98
CA SER A 103 16.28 6.27 0.10
C SER A 103 16.04 5.34 -1.08
N GLU A 104 14.97 4.54 -1.04
CA GLU A 104 14.69 3.50 -2.02
C GLU A 104 13.22 3.52 -2.45
N ASP A 105 12.97 3.16 -3.71
CA ASP A 105 11.64 2.95 -4.28
C ASP A 105 11.56 1.55 -4.90
N ALA A 106 10.76 0.68 -4.30
CA ALA A 106 10.60 -0.70 -4.74
C ALA A 106 10.04 -0.85 -6.16
N PHE A 107 9.29 0.13 -6.64
CA PHE A 107 8.64 0.09 -7.94
C PHE A 107 9.50 0.74 -9.04
N SER A 108 10.72 1.12 -8.72
CA SER A 108 11.66 1.73 -9.63
C SER A 108 12.85 0.83 -9.95
N PRO A 109 13.45 0.93 -11.15
CA PRO A 109 14.65 0.17 -11.49
C PRO A 109 15.79 0.51 -10.54
N ASP A 110 16.47 -0.53 -10.03
CA ASP A 110 17.58 -0.43 -9.10
C ASP A 110 17.23 0.35 -7.81
N SER A 111 15.95 0.26 -7.38
CA SER A 111 15.42 0.95 -6.19
C SER A 111 15.54 2.48 -6.21
N ARG A 112 15.72 3.12 -7.35
CA ARG A 112 15.92 4.58 -7.43
C ARG A 112 14.70 5.35 -6.93
N HIS A 113 14.87 6.21 -5.93
CA HIS A 113 13.79 6.96 -5.27
C HIS A 113 13.38 8.25 -6.00
N ASP A 114 14.13 8.68 -7.02
CA ASP A 114 13.97 9.94 -7.76
C ASP A 114 13.27 9.77 -9.12
N MET A 115 12.64 8.62 -9.36
CA MET A 115 12.03 8.29 -10.66
C MET A 115 10.59 8.80 -10.82
N ARG A 116 10.00 9.39 -9.78
CA ARG A 116 8.66 10.00 -9.83
C ARG A 116 8.61 11.28 -9.01
N PRO A 117 7.75 12.27 -9.36
CA PRO A 117 7.53 13.46 -8.53
C PRO A 117 6.69 13.12 -7.29
N ASP A 118 6.56 14.07 -6.38
CA ASP A 118 5.46 14.08 -5.43
C ASP A 118 4.15 14.27 -6.20
N TYR A 119 3.11 13.53 -5.82
CA TYR A 119 1.78 13.57 -6.47
C TYR A 119 1.84 13.41 -8.01
N PRO A 120 2.39 12.32 -8.55
CA PRO A 120 2.53 12.13 -10.00
C PRO A 120 1.20 12.25 -10.74
N SER A 121 0.08 11.85 -10.13
CA SER A 121 -1.26 12.04 -10.73
C SER A 121 -1.55 13.52 -11.03
N ILE A 122 -1.11 14.44 -10.17
CA ILE A 122 -1.28 15.88 -10.37
C ILE A 122 -0.25 16.40 -11.39
N VAL A 123 1.03 16.12 -11.15
CA VAL A 123 2.12 16.66 -11.97
C VAL A 123 2.03 16.20 -13.42
N TYR A 124 1.81 14.90 -13.64
CA TYR A 124 1.70 14.36 -15.01
C TYR A 124 0.48 14.93 -15.74
N THR A 125 -0.66 15.04 -15.05
CA THR A 125 -1.87 15.62 -15.64
C THR A 125 -1.67 17.09 -16.04
N GLN A 126 -1.08 17.90 -15.17
CA GLN A 126 -0.82 19.32 -15.47
C GLN A 126 0.10 19.49 -16.68
N ILE A 127 1.12 18.62 -16.83
CA ILE A 127 2.00 18.63 -18.00
C ILE A 127 1.22 18.25 -19.26
N LEU A 128 0.40 17.17 -19.18
CA LEU A 128 -0.41 16.72 -20.32
C LEU A 128 -1.43 17.79 -20.74
N LYS A 129 -2.14 18.40 -19.80
CA LYS A 129 -3.10 19.49 -20.10
C LYS A 129 -2.42 20.73 -20.68
N LYS A 130 -1.17 21.01 -20.30
CA LYS A 130 -0.38 22.09 -20.92
C LYS A 130 0.02 21.77 -22.35
N LEU A 131 0.38 20.51 -22.64
CA LEU A 131 0.84 20.09 -23.97
C LEU A 131 -0.32 19.77 -24.93
N TYR A 132 -1.42 19.23 -24.40
CA TYR A 132 -2.58 18.75 -25.15
C TYR A 132 -3.88 19.17 -24.44
N PRO A 133 -4.23 20.48 -24.44
CA PRO A 133 -5.32 21.02 -23.63
C PRO A 133 -6.70 20.48 -23.99
N ASP A 134 -6.88 20.02 -25.22
CA ASP A 134 -8.13 19.50 -25.78
C ASP A 134 -8.26 17.97 -25.70
N VAL A 135 -7.21 17.25 -25.26
CA VAL A 135 -7.28 15.80 -25.07
C VAL A 135 -7.78 15.49 -23.66
N PRO A 136 -8.78 14.59 -23.52
CA PRO A 136 -9.23 14.15 -22.21
C PRO A 136 -8.12 13.48 -21.40
N VAL A 137 -8.10 13.73 -20.09
CA VAL A 137 -7.20 13.05 -19.13
C VAL A 137 -8.03 12.38 -18.04
N SER A 138 -7.92 11.06 -17.94
CA SER A 138 -8.52 10.28 -16.87
C SER A 138 -7.49 9.97 -15.78
N LEU A 139 -7.88 10.08 -14.52
CA LEU A 139 -7.09 9.61 -13.37
C LEU A 139 -7.57 8.24 -12.91
N GLY A 140 -6.64 7.36 -12.58
CA GLY A 140 -6.93 6.06 -12.01
C GLY A 140 -5.94 5.66 -10.91
N GLY A 141 -6.16 4.48 -10.33
CA GLY A 141 -5.34 3.93 -9.26
C GLY A 141 -5.67 4.49 -7.87
N ILE A 142 -4.87 4.06 -6.89
CA ILE A 142 -5.16 4.30 -5.47
C ILE A 142 -5.12 5.79 -5.10
N GLU A 143 -4.16 6.55 -5.62
CA GLU A 143 -4.00 7.97 -5.30
C GLU A 143 -5.22 8.80 -5.70
N ALA A 144 -5.75 8.58 -6.90
CA ALA A 144 -6.94 9.25 -7.38
C ALA A 144 -8.20 8.78 -6.61
N SER A 145 -8.31 7.46 -6.36
CA SER A 145 -9.42 6.89 -5.59
C SER A 145 -9.52 7.47 -4.18
N MET A 146 -8.37 7.65 -3.52
CA MET A 146 -8.29 8.13 -2.13
C MET A 146 -8.29 9.66 -2.02
N ARG A 147 -8.43 10.40 -3.14
CA ARG A 147 -8.51 11.87 -3.19
C ARG A 147 -9.68 12.36 -4.03
N ARG A 148 -10.75 11.53 -4.13
CA ARG A 148 -11.90 11.80 -5.01
C ARG A 148 -12.93 12.79 -4.47
N ILE A 149 -12.82 13.15 -3.17
CA ILE A 149 -13.54 14.27 -2.51
C ILE A 149 -12.54 15.08 -1.68
N SER A 150 -12.99 16.04 -0.88
CA SER A 150 -12.15 16.73 0.10
C SER A 150 -11.49 15.73 1.04
N HIS A 151 -10.19 15.84 1.22
CA HIS A 151 -9.39 14.88 1.97
C HIS A 151 -8.26 15.56 2.72
N TYR A 152 -7.90 15.01 3.88
CA TYR A 152 -6.72 15.47 4.60
C TYR A 152 -5.44 14.91 3.96
N ASP A 153 -4.53 15.81 3.60
CA ASP A 153 -3.18 15.49 3.15
C ASP A 153 -2.18 15.62 4.30
N TYR A 154 -1.66 14.49 4.73
CA TYR A 154 -0.75 14.40 5.87
C TYR A 154 0.58 15.12 5.64
N TRP A 155 1.13 15.07 4.42
CA TRP A 155 2.46 15.62 4.11
C TRP A 155 2.44 17.15 4.01
N GLN A 156 1.34 17.72 3.49
CA GLN A 156 1.13 19.16 3.43
C GLN A 156 0.45 19.72 4.69
N ASP A 157 -0.05 18.83 5.57
CA ASP A 157 -0.83 19.18 6.79
C ASP A 157 -2.02 20.10 6.49
N LYS A 158 -2.81 19.73 5.46
CA LYS A 158 -3.93 20.53 4.97
C LYS A 158 -5.10 19.68 4.53
N LEU A 159 -6.31 20.18 4.74
CA LEU A 159 -7.48 19.67 4.03
C LEU A 159 -7.40 20.16 2.58
N LYS A 160 -7.35 19.22 1.65
CA LYS A 160 -7.26 19.45 0.20
C LYS A 160 -8.62 19.22 -0.45
N LYS A 161 -8.86 19.89 -1.55
CA LYS A 161 -10.01 19.65 -2.44
C LYS A 161 -9.89 18.30 -3.13
N CYS A 162 -10.94 17.90 -3.82
CA CYS A 162 -10.85 16.76 -4.77
C CYS A 162 -9.66 16.93 -5.71
N ILE A 163 -8.95 15.82 -5.99
CA ILE A 163 -7.76 15.84 -6.87
C ILE A 163 -8.04 16.39 -8.28
N LEU A 164 -9.29 16.36 -8.76
CA LEU A 164 -9.68 16.99 -10.03
C LEU A 164 -9.45 18.50 -10.01
N CYS A 165 -9.69 19.16 -8.86
CA CYS A 165 -9.46 20.60 -8.71
C CYS A 165 -7.98 20.94 -8.80
N ASP A 166 -7.10 20.12 -8.20
CA ASP A 166 -5.66 20.38 -8.18
C ASP A 166 -4.96 19.95 -9.48
N SER A 167 -5.42 18.88 -10.11
CA SER A 167 -4.78 18.30 -11.31
C SER A 167 -5.24 18.91 -12.63
N GLY A 168 -6.51 19.32 -12.70
CA GLY A 168 -7.18 19.69 -13.94
C GLY A 168 -7.55 18.53 -14.85
N ALA A 169 -7.57 17.29 -14.32
CA ALA A 169 -8.08 16.13 -15.04
C ALA A 169 -9.60 16.23 -15.25
N ASP A 170 -10.09 15.52 -16.26
CA ASP A 170 -11.50 15.58 -16.66
C ASP A 170 -12.38 14.61 -15.86
N ILE A 171 -11.83 13.43 -15.49
CA ILE A 171 -12.58 12.36 -14.84
C ILE A 171 -11.65 11.48 -13.97
N ILE A 172 -12.17 10.96 -12.87
CA ILE A 172 -11.52 9.89 -12.08
C ILE A 172 -12.27 8.58 -12.34
N LEU A 173 -11.51 7.51 -12.51
CA LEU A 173 -11.98 6.12 -12.49
C LEU A 173 -11.49 5.50 -11.19
N TYR A 174 -12.36 5.43 -10.18
CA TYR A 174 -11.95 4.98 -8.83
C TYR A 174 -12.13 3.48 -8.64
N GLY A 175 -11.43 2.91 -7.67
CA GLY A 175 -11.49 1.50 -7.35
C GLY A 175 -10.84 0.60 -8.41
N MET A 176 -11.42 -0.58 -8.65
CA MET A 176 -10.97 -1.49 -9.71
C MET A 176 -11.51 -1.02 -11.05
N GLY A 177 -10.62 -0.49 -11.90
CA GLY A 177 -10.96 0.34 -13.05
C GLY A 177 -11.30 -0.39 -14.34
N GLU A 178 -11.33 -1.72 -14.38
CA GLU A 178 -11.47 -2.50 -15.61
C GLU A 178 -12.78 -2.18 -16.36
N LYS A 179 -13.92 -2.15 -15.67
CA LYS A 179 -15.22 -1.83 -16.28
C LYS A 179 -15.32 -0.37 -16.66
N SER A 180 -14.91 0.54 -15.78
CA SER A 180 -15.04 1.98 -16.03
C SER A 180 -14.12 2.48 -17.13
N ILE A 181 -12.91 1.90 -17.31
CA ILE A 181 -12.00 2.30 -18.38
C ILE A 181 -12.52 1.89 -19.76
N ILE A 182 -13.14 0.72 -19.87
CA ILE A 182 -13.77 0.26 -21.12
C ILE A 182 -14.98 1.11 -21.44
N ALA A 183 -15.88 1.34 -20.46
CA ALA A 183 -17.04 2.20 -20.67
C ALA A 183 -16.64 3.63 -21.09
N LEU A 184 -15.55 4.17 -20.56
CA LEU A 184 -15.00 5.47 -20.97
C LEU A 184 -14.47 5.42 -22.39
N ALA A 185 -13.69 4.39 -22.74
CA ALA A 185 -13.13 4.23 -24.10
C ALA A 185 -14.24 4.11 -25.14
N GLU A 186 -15.24 3.26 -24.91
CA GLU A 186 -16.40 3.06 -25.78
C GLU A 186 -17.23 4.34 -25.95
N ALA A 187 -17.47 5.07 -24.87
CA ALA A 187 -18.22 6.33 -24.92
C ALA A 187 -17.50 7.39 -25.77
N LEU A 188 -16.18 7.56 -25.60
CA LEU A 188 -15.38 8.47 -26.41
C LEU A 188 -15.27 8.00 -27.86
N ASP A 189 -15.14 6.69 -28.10
CA ASP A 189 -15.06 6.10 -29.43
C ASP A 189 -16.36 6.25 -30.23
N SER A 190 -17.52 6.24 -29.53
CA SER A 190 -18.81 6.55 -30.11
C SER A 190 -19.01 8.03 -30.46
N GLY A 191 -18.03 8.89 -30.20
CA GLY A 191 -18.06 10.33 -30.52
C GLY A 191 -18.63 11.20 -29.37
N ARG A 192 -18.99 10.66 -28.20
CA ARG A 192 -19.37 11.48 -27.03
C ARG A 192 -18.18 12.30 -26.57
N THR A 193 -18.41 13.53 -26.21
CA THR A 193 -17.38 14.36 -25.58
C THR A 193 -17.23 14.03 -24.12
N ILE A 194 -16.05 14.27 -23.55
CA ILE A 194 -15.78 14.01 -22.12
C ILE A 194 -16.75 14.76 -21.18
N LYS A 195 -17.27 15.91 -21.61
CA LYS A 195 -18.26 16.68 -20.84
C LYS A 195 -19.65 16.05 -20.83
N GLU A 196 -19.98 15.27 -21.82
CA GLU A 196 -21.25 14.52 -21.91
C GLU A 196 -21.19 13.19 -21.16
N ILE A 197 -19.95 12.69 -20.89
CA ILE A 197 -19.73 11.42 -20.20
C ILE A 197 -19.77 11.65 -18.70
N ARG A 198 -20.97 11.64 -18.12
CA ARG A 198 -21.22 11.86 -16.68
C ARG A 198 -22.08 10.75 -16.06
N ASP A 199 -22.44 9.75 -16.83
CA ASP A 199 -23.37 8.68 -16.52
C ASP A 199 -22.69 7.34 -16.23
N ILE A 200 -21.37 7.23 -16.47
CA ILE A 200 -20.62 5.99 -16.24
C ILE A 200 -20.51 5.75 -14.73
N PRO A 201 -20.90 4.56 -14.22
CA PRO A 201 -20.66 4.18 -12.84
C PRO A 201 -19.17 4.18 -12.49
N GLN A 202 -18.88 4.31 -11.20
CA GLN A 202 -17.50 4.24 -10.67
C GLN A 202 -16.59 5.35 -11.20
N THR A 203 -17.19 6.52 -11.52
CA THR A 203 -16.47 7.71 -11.96
C THR A 203 -16.70 8.89 -11.03
N VAL A 204 -15.80 9.87 -11.10
CA VAL A 204 -15.95 11.16 -10.43
C VAL A 204 -15.66 12.26 -11.44
N PHE A 205 -16.46 13.29 -11.46
CA PHE A 205 -16.28 14.46 -12.32
C PHE A 205 -16.59 15.76 -11.56
N LEU A 206 -16.10 16.85 -12.11
CA LEU A 206 -16.32 18.21 -11.61
C LEU A 206 -17.17 18.99 -12.62
N CYS A 207 -18.29 19.57 -12.17
CA CYS A 207 -19.17 20.35 -13.04
C CYS A 207 -19.84 21.50 -12.28
N ARG A 208 -20.61 22.34 -12.97
CA ARG A 208 -21.56 23.23 -12.32
C ARG A 208 -22.78 22.42 -11.87
N GLU A 209 -23.51 22.93 -10.89
CA GLU A 209 -24.69 22.25 -10.36
C GLU A 209 -25.78 22.05 -11.42
N ASP A 210 -25.99 23.06 -12.28
CA ASP A 210 -26.93 22.99 -13.42
C ASP A 210 -26.55 21.99 -14.53
N GLU A 211 -25.31 21.49 -14.50
CA GLU A 211 -24.79 20.50 -15.44
C GLU A 211 -24.87 19.05 -14.93
N ILE A 212 -25.42 18.81 -13.73
CA ILE A 212 -25.56 17.44 -13.19
C ILE A 212 -26.62 16.68 -14.03
N PRO A 213 -26.30 15.49 -14.57
CA PRO A 213 -27.26 14.70 -15.33
C PRO A 213 -28.51 14.37 -14.49
N GLY A 214 -29.69 14.81 -14.98
CA GLY A 214 -30.97 14.62 -14.31
C GLY A 214 -31.14 15.47 -13.04
N GLY A 215 -30.27 16.47 -12.82
CA GLY A 215 -30.28 17.31 -11.63
C GLY A 215 -29.89 16.57 -10.33
N ILE A 216 -30.07 17.26 -9.21
CA ILE A 216 -29.95 16.65 -7.86
C ILE A 216 -31.24 15.85 -7.59
N LYS A 217 -31.08 14.59 -7.20
CA LYS A 217 -32.18 13.68 -6.88
C LYS A 217 -32.41 13.63 -5.36
N GLU A 218 -33.62 13.24 -4.96
CA GLU A 218 -33.99 13.12 -3.54
C GLU A 218 -33.11 12.11 -2.78
N ASP A 219 -32.66 11.05 -3.43
CA ASP A 219 -31.81 10.01 -2.84
C ASP A 219 -30.31 10.31 -2.93
N ASP A 220 -29.88 11.41 -3.59
CA ASP A 220 -28.48 11.82 -3.60
C ASP A 220 -28.00 12.21 -2.21
N ILE A 221 -26.75 11.86 -1.90
CA ILE A 221 -26.12 12.25 -0.64
C ILE A 221 -25.39 13.57 -0.84
N MET A 222 -25.94 14.63 -0.27
CA MET A 222 -25.29 15.93 -0.22
C MET A 222 -24.25 15.94 0.89
N LEU A 223 -22.99 16.09 0.52
CA LEU A 223 -21.87 16.21 1.45
C LEU A 223 -21.68 17.68 1.86
N HIS A 224 -21.11 17.91 3.05
CA HIS A 224 -20.63 19.22 3.45
C HIS A 224 -19.63 19.76 2.41
N SER A 225 -19.75 21.02 2.07
CA SER A 225 -18.84 21.68 1.13
C SER A 225 -17.39 21.65 1.63
N HIS A 226 -16.44 21.83 0.72
CA HIS A 226 -15.04 21.95 1.12
C HIS A 226 -14.83 23.12 2.10
N GLU A 227 -15.48 24.23 1.85
CA GLU A 227 -15.41 25.46 2.64
C GLU A 227 -15.97 25.25 4.05
N GLU A 228 -17.08 24.55 4.18
CA GLU A 228 -17.64 24.14 5.49
C GLU A 228 -16.67 23.21 6.23
N CYS A 229 -16.10 22.23 5.56
CA CYS A 229 -15.15 21.28 6.15
C CYS A 229 -13.86 21.95 6.67
N LEU A 230 -13.44 23.06 6.07
CA LEU A 230 -12.31 23.86 6.58
C LEU A 230 -12.62 24.51 7.94
N GLN A 231 -13.88 24.86 8.18
CA GLN A 231 -14.33 25.52 9.41
C GLN A 231 -14.89 24.50 10.43
N ASN A 232 -15.50 23.41 9.96
CA ASN A 232 -16.15 22.40 10.77
C ASN A 232 -15.54 21.01 10.54
N LYS A 233 -14.66 20.59 11.44
CA LYS A 233 -14.04 19.28 11.39
C LYS A 233 -15.03 18.10 11.53
N LYS A 234 -16.16 18.30 12.21
CA LYS A 234 -17.21 17.26 12.30
C LYS A 234 -17.87 17.03 10.94
N GLY A 235 -18.12 18.11 10.17
CA GLY A 235 -18.64 17.96 8.79
C GLY A 235 -17.68 17.16 7.90
N GLN A 236 -16.36 17.36 8.02
CA GLN A 236 -15.40 16.52 7.31
C GLN A 236 -15.47 15.05 7.76
N ALA A 237 -15.59 14.78 9.06
CA ALA A 237 -15.73 13.42 9.57
C ALA A 237 -16.99 12.73 9.05
N GLU A 238 -18.12 13.47 8.99
CA GLU A 238 -19.38 12.98 8.42
C GLU A 238 -19.28 12.67 6.93
N ASN A 239 -18.62 13.52 6.15
CA ASN A 239 -18.37 13.27 4.72
C ASN A 239 -17.63 11.95 4.50
N VAL A 240 -16.59 11.67 5.28
CA VAL A 240 -15.82 10.43 5.13
C VAL A 240 -16.60 9.21 5.61
N ARG A 241 -17.47 9.37 6.64
CA ARG A 241 -18.41 8.31 7.01
C ARG A 241 -19.34 7.96 5.85
N HIS A 242 -19.97 8.95 5.21
CA HIS A 242 -20.84 8.71 4.04
C HIS A 242 -20.06 8.03 2.90
N LEU A 243 -18.84 8.47 2.63
CA LEU A 243 -18.00 7.87 1.62
C LEU A 243 -17.69 6.38 1.91
N GLU A 244 -17.34 6.06 3.17
CA GLU A 244 -17.07 4.67 3.57
C GLU A 244 -18.35 3.82 3.49
N GLU A 245 -19.47 4.31 3.97
CA GLU A 245 -20.75 3.62 3.92
C GLU A 245 -21.14 3.29 2.47
N GLU A 246 -21.10 4.29 1.58
CA GLU A 246 -21.47 4.10 0.17
C GLU A 246 -20.48 3.19 -0.56
N SER A 247 -19.20 3.26 -0.27
CA SER A 247 -18.20 2.35 -0.85
C SER A 247 -18.39 0.88 -0.44
N ASN A 248 -19.17 0.61 0.60
CA ASN A 248 -19.41 -0.72 1.18
C ASN A 248 -20.83 -1.24 0.99
N LYS A 249 -21.68 -0.56 0.24
CA LYS A 249 -23.03 -1.01 -0.12
C LYS A 249 -23.06 -1.73 -1.46
N VAL A 250 -23.99 -2.66 -1.62
CA VAL A 250 -24.27 -3.27 -2.94
C VAL A 250 -24.98 -2.25 -3.84
N HIS A 251 -25.93 -1.51 -3.26
CA HIS A 251 -26.66 -0.42 -3.92
C HIS A 251 -26.23 0.90 -3.29
N ALA A 252 -25.12 1.45 -3.79
CA ALA A 252 -24.60 2.74 -3.37
C ALA A 252 -25.35 3.88 -4.04
N LEU A 253 -25.42 5.02 -3.37
CA LEU A 253 -26.02 6.24 -3.89
C LEU A 253 -24.97 7.18 -4.47
N ARG A 254 -25.40 8.10 -5.32
CA ARG A 254 -24.58 9.18 -5.83
C ARG A 254 -24.29 10.18 -4.69
N MET A 255 -23.03 10.63 -4.59
CA MET A 255 -22.62 11.65 -3.62
C MET A 255 -22.23 12.93 -4.34
N ILE A 256 -22.56 14.08 -3.77
CA ILE A 256 -22.31 15.40 -4.35
C ILE A 256 -21.68 16.29 -3.28
N GLN A 257 -20.48 16.81 -3.57
CA GLN A 257 -19.76 17.74 -2.70
C GLN A 257 -19.57 19.10 -3.36
N PRO A 258 -20.14 20.19 -2.81
CA PRO A 258 -19.84 21.55 -3.30
C PRO A 258 -18.37 21.93 -3.05
N VAL A 259 -17.75 22.63 -4.02
CA VAL A 259 -16.37 23.13 -3.96
C VAL A 259 -16.19 24.31 -4.94
N ASP A 260 -15.74 25.47 -4.47
CA ASP A 260 -15.44 26.65 -5.31
C ASP A 260 -16.55 27.02 -6.31
N GLY A 261 -17.82 27.01 -5.90
CA GLY A 261 -18.97 27.30 -6.78
C GLY A 261 -19.27 26.24 -7.87
N LYS A 262 -18.64 25.08 -7.77
CA LYS A 262 -18.88 23.87 -8.57
C LYS A 262 -19.26 22.73 -7.64
N VAL A 263 -19.50 21.56 -8.23
CA VAL A 263 -19.78 20.32 -7.47
C VAL A 263 -18.88 19.20 -7.99
N VAL A 264 -18.35 18.41 -7.05
CA VAL A 264 -17.76 17.10 -7.30
C VAL A 264 -18.87 16.07 -7.19
N VAL A 265 -19.11 15.34 -8.26
CA VAL A 265 -20.10 14.26 -8.31
C VAL A 265 -19.37 12.92 -8.32
N VAL A 266 -19.71 12.07 -7.34
CA VAL A 266 -19.20 10.69 -7.23
C VAL A 266 -20.33 9.76 -7.63
N ASN A 267 -20.24 9.16 -8.80
CA ASN A 267 -21.17 8.14 -9.27
C ASN A 267 -21.05 6.85 -8.46
N PRO A 268 -22.13 6.10 -8.24
CA PRO A 268 -22.08 4.79 -7.60
C PRO A 268 -21.09 3.84 -8.29
N PRO A 269 -20.49 2.86 -7.58
CA PRO A 269 -19.64 1.87 -8.20
C PRO A 269 -20.42 0.96 -9.16
N PHE A 270 -19.72 0.32 -10.09
CA PHE A 270 -20.26 -0.83 -10.82
C PHE A 270 -20.64 -1.94 -9.84
N PRO A 271 -21.60 -2.80 -10.19
CA PRO A 271 -21.81 -4.05 -9.47
C PRO A 271 -20.49 -4.82 -9.33
N THR A 272 -20.33 -5.48 -8.18
CA THR A 272 -19.14 -6.32 -7.91
C THR A 272 -18.92 -7.28 -9.07
N MET A 273 -17.67 -7.43 -9.51
CA MET A 273 -17.30 -8.37 -10.57
C MET A 273 -17.76 -9.77 -10.27
N THR A 274 -18.11 -10.54 -11.30
CA THR A 274 -18.28 -11.99 -11.20
C THR A 274 -16.94 -12.70 -11.21
N THR A 275 -16.94 -14.01 -10.93
CA THR A 275 -15.74 -14.86 -11.07
C THR A 275 -15.23 -14.85 -12.51
N GLU A 276 -16.13 -14.93 -13.48
CA GLU A 276 -15.80 -14.93 -14.92
C GLU A 276 -15.15 -13.61 -15.36
N GLU A 277 -15.68 -12.49 -14.91
CA GLU A 277 -15.11 -11.15 -15.19
C GLU A 277 -13.71 -11.01 -14.56
N LEU A 278 -13.53 -11.53 -13.35
CA LEU A 278 -12.23 -11.50 -12.68
C LEU A 278 -11.24 -12.43 -13.39
N ASP A 279 -11.65 -13.63 -13.75
CA ASP A 279 -10.83 -14.59 -14.53
C ASP A 279 -10.42 -13.97 -15.87
N ALA A 280 -11.33 -13.33 -16.58
CA ALA A 280 -11.03 -12.66 -17.85
C ALA A 280 -9.91 -11.62 -17.70
N SER A 281 -9.91 -10.87 -16.58
CA SER A 281 -8.85 -9.89 -16.28
C SER A 281 -7.49 -10.55 -15.99
N PHE A 282 -7.47 -11.68 -15.25
CA PHE A 282 -6.24 -12.40 -14.92
C PHE A 282 -5.70 -13.27 -16.05
N ASP A 283 -6.56 -13.73 -16.94
CA ASP A 283 -6.22 -14.62 -18.05
C ASP A 283 -5.68 -13.90 -19.28
N LEU A 284 -5.64 -12.56 -19.28
CA LEU A 284 -5.03 -11.74 -20.31
C LEU A 284 -3.58 -12.17 -20.60
N PRO A 285 -3.05 -11.86 -21.79
CA PRO A 285 -1.76 -12.39 -22.25
C PRO A 285 -0.55 -11.70 -21.59
N TYR A 286 -0.52 -11.64 -20.26
CA TYR A 286 0.63 -11.11 -19.54
C TYR A 286 1.88 -11.95 -19.78
N THR A 287 3.00 -11.28 -20.05
CA THR A 287 4.32 -11.93 -20.10
C THR A 287 4.84 -12.30 -18.72
N ARG A 288 4.33 -11.67 -17.66
CA ARG A 288 4.80 -11.73 -16.26
C ARG A 288 6.26 -11.29 -16.07
N LEU A 289 6.76 -10.43 -16.94
CA LEU A 289 8.14 -9.93 -16.95
C LEU A 289 8.18 -8.40 -16.95
N PRO A 290 9.26 -7.80 -16.42
CA PRO A 290 9.56 -6.39 -16.69
C PRO A 290 9.78 -6.17 -18.18
N HIS A 291 9.38 -4.98 -18.68
CA HIS A 291 9.61 -4.60 -20.06
C HIS A 291 11.12 -4.69 -20.42
N PRO A 292 11.51 -5.16 -21.62
CA PRO A 292 12.91 -5.35 -22.02
C PRO A 292 13.80 -4.11 -21.89
N LYS A 293 13.23 -2.89 -21.85
CA LYS A 293 13.99 -1.65 -21.57
C LYS A 293 14.73 -1.67 -20.23
N TYR A 294 14.34 -2.54 -19.30
CA TYR A 294 14.96 -2.70 -17.97
C TYR A 294 15.95 -3.84 -17.91
N LYS A 295 16.39 -4.39 -19.06
CA LYS A 295 17.38 -5.46 -19.08
C LYS A 295 18.64 -5.09 -18.27
N GLY A 296 19.01 -5.96 -17.35
CA GLY A 296 20.14 -5.75 -16.43
C GLY A 296 19.85 -4.87 -15.21
N LYS A 297 18.59 -4.45 -15.00
CA LYS A 297 18.14 -3.71 -13.83
C LYS A 297 17.19 -4.54 -13.00
N THR A 298 17.24 -4.37 -11.69
CA THR A 298 16.33 -5.04 -10.75
C THR A 298 15.18 -4.13 -10.37
N ILE A 299 13.95 -4.62 -10.39
CA ILE A 299 12.77 -3.95 -9.85
C ILE A 299 12.32 -4.74 -8.63
N PRO A 300 12.57 -4.26 -7.40
CA PRO A 300 12.33 -5.07 -6.19
C PRO A 300 10.89 -5.55 -6.03
N ALA A 301 9.91 -4.72 -6.36
CA ALA A 301 8.50 -5.12 -6.31
C ALA A 301 8.19 -6.30 -7.23
N TYR A 302 8.81 -6.36 -8.41
CA TYR A 302 8.68 -7.52 -9.31
C TYR A 302 9.33 -8.76 -8.71
N GLU A 303 10.54 -8.65 -8.17
CA GLU A 303 11.25 -9.79 -7.57
C GLU A 303 10.44 -10.44 -6.43
N MET A 304 9.72 -9.62 -5.66
CA MET A 304 8.85 -10.11 -4.58
C MET A 304 7.67 -10.95 -5.08
N ILE A 305 7.07 -10.56 -6.20
CA ILE A 305 5.77 -11.10 -6.63
C ILE A 305 5.83 -11.98 -7.87
N LYS A 306 6.96 -12.10 -8.55
CA LYS A 306 7.07 -12.82 -9.84
C LYS A 306 6.54 -14.25 -9.79
N PHE A 307 6.62 -14.92 -8.64
CA PHE A 307 6.10 -16.25 -8.39
C PHE A 307 4.93 -16.26 -7.40
N SER A 308 4.21 -15.16 -7.28
CA SER A 308 2.98 -15.10 -6.50
C SER A 308 1.76 -15.24 -7.39
N VAL A 309 0.67 -15.77 -6.81
CA VAL A 309 -0.63 -15.92 -7.46
C VAL A 309 -1.70 -15.32 -6.57
N ASN A 310 -2.45 -14.38 -7.12
CA ASN A 310 -3.54 -13.72 -6.43
C ASN A 310 -4.83 -14.53 -6.63
N LEU A 311 -5.45 -14.98 -5.55
CA LEU A 311 -6.64 -15.85 -5.60
C LEU A 311 -7.95 -15.05 -5.66
N HIS A 312 -7.97 -13.84 -5.09
CA HIS A 312 -9.17 -13.02 -4.98
C HIS A 312 -8.81 -11.53 -4.86
N ARG A 313 -9.79 -10.68 -5.10
CA ARG A 313 -9.75 -9.24 -4.82
C ARG A 313 -10.80 -8.88 -3.77
N GLY A 314 -10.66 -7.71 -3.13
CA GLY A 314 -11.53 -7.26 -2.06
C GLY A 314 -11.14 -7.80 -0.68
N CYS A 315 -11.60 -7.12 0.37
CA CYS A 315 -11.36 -7.52 1.76
C CYS A 315 -12.47 -7.01 2.67
N PHE A 316 -13.19 -7.91 3.29
CA PHE A 316 -14.27 -7.55 4.23
C PHE A 316 -13.77 -7.27 5.67
N GLY A 317 -12.46 -7.16 5.85
CA GLY A 317 -11.84 -6.85 7.15
C GLY A 317 -12.24 -5.49 7.69
N GLY A 318 -12.31 -4.47 6.83
CA GLY A 318 -12.76 -3.12 7.19
C GLY A 318 -11.91 -2.43 8.24
N CYS A 319 -10.61 -2.77 8.35
CA CYS A 319 -9.69 -2.10 9.27
C CYS A 319 -9.65 -0.61 8.96
N SER A 320 -9.78 0.24 9.97
CA SER A 320 -10.00 1.68 9.83
C SER A 320 -8.84 2.45 9.18
N PHE A 321 -7.63 1.88 9.21
CA PHE A 321 -6.41 2.48 8.64
C PHE A 321 -6.06 1.93 7.24
N CYS A 322 -6.77 0.89 6.77
CA CYS A 322 -6.39 0.14 5.58
C CYS A 322 -7.07 0.67 4.31
N THR A 323 -6.29 0.90 3.26
CA THR A 323 -6.80 1.38 1.96
C THR A 323 -7.36 0.27 1.09
N ILE A 324 -7.10 -1.00 1.39
CA ILE A 324 -7.52 -2.13 0.53
C ILE A 324 -9.03 -2.18 0.39
N SER A 325 -9.78 -2.18 1.50
CA SER A 325 -11.25 -2.18 1.44
C SER A 325 -11.83 -0.90 0.85
N ALA A 326 -11.17 0.25 1.05
CA ALA A 326 -11.59 1.52 0.48
C ALA A 326 -11.36 1.61 -1.04
N HIS A 327 -10.35 0.90 -1.56
CA HIS A 327 -9.99 0.91 -2.99
C HIS A 327 -10.54 -0.31 -3.75
N GLN A 328 -10.38 -1.53 -3.22
CA GLN A 328 -10.86 -2.76 -3.86
C GLN A 328 -12.29 -3.13 -3.48
N GLY A 329 -12.85 -2.52 -2.43
CA GLY A 329 -14.17 -2.81 -1.89
C GLY A 329 -14.18 -3.91 -0.83
N LYS A 330 -15.30 -3.99 -0.12
CA LYS A 330 -15.58 -4.96 0.93
C LYS A 330 -15.86 -6.37 0.39
N PHE A 331 -16.47 -6.45 -0.79
CA PHE A 331 -16.92 -7.74 -1.33
C PHE A 331 -15.75 -8.50 -1.94
N VAL A 332 -15.55 -9.71 -1.44
CA VAL A 332 -14.51 -10.60 -1.95
C VAL A 332 -14.99 -11.28 -3.23
N VAL A 333 -14.23 -11.09 -4.30
CA VAL A 333 -14.43 -11.74 -5.59
C VAL A 333 -13.29 -12.72 -5.81
N CYS A 334 -13.62 -13.99 -6.05
CA CYS A 334 -12.66 -15.08 -6.19
C CYS A 334 -12.47 -15.45 -7.65
N ARG A 335 -11.25 -15.81 -8.00
CA ARG A 335 -10.95 -16.47 -9.27
C ARG A 335 -11.42 -17.92 -9.24
N SER A 336 -11.71 -18.47 -10.40
CA SER A 336 -11.94 -19.92 -10.54
C SER A 336 -10.65 -20.71 -10.30
N LYS A 337 -10.81 -21.97 -9.95
CA LYS A 337 -9.70 -22.92 -9.81
C LYS A 337 -8.94 -23.07 -11.13
N GLU A 338 -9.65 -23.10 -12.24
CA GLU A 338 -9.15 -23.23 -13.59
C GLU A 338 -8.21 -22.07 -13.96
N SER A 339 -8.63 -20.83 -13.73
CA SER A 339 -7.82 -19.62 -13.96
C SER A 339 -6.56 -19.62 -13.10
N ILE A 340 -6.67 -19.97 -11.81
CA ILE A 340 -5.53 -20.09 -10.88
C ILE A 340 -4.53 -21.11 -11.38
N LEU A 341 -4.98 -22.33 -11.73
CA LEU A 341 -4.11 -23.40 -12.22
C LEU A 341 -3.46 -23.06 -13.57
N LYS A 342 -4.17 -22.35 -14.44
CA LYS A 342 -3.63 -21.84 -15.71
C LYS A 342 -2.46 -20.88 -15.48
N GLU A 343 -2.60 -19.96 -14.51
CA GLU A 343 -1.52 -19.03 -14.14
C GLU A 343 -0.32 -19.77 -13.51
N VAL A 344 -0.55 -20.68 -12.58
CA VAL A 344 0.51 -21.49 -11.97
C VAL A 344 1.29 -22.28 -13.04
N LYS A 345 0.61 -22.86 -14.04
CA LYS A 345 1.26 -23.55 -15.16
C LYS A 345 2.17 -22.63 -15.98
N LYS A 346 1.78 -21.34 -16.17
CA LYS A 346 2.66 -20.34 -16.80
C LYS A 346 3.90 -20.07 -15.94
N ILE A 347 3.74 -19.93 -14.62
CA ILE A 347 4.85 -19.71 -13.69
C ILE A 347 5.84 -20.87 -13.70
N ILE A 348 5.35 -22.11 -13.73
CA ILE A 348 6.21 -23.33 -13.81
C ILE A 348 7.13 -23.29 -15.04
N GLN A 349 6.71 -22.65 -16.12
CA GLN A 349 7.49 -22.53 -17.36
C GLN A 349 8.49 -21.36 -17.35
N MET A 350 8.51 -20.52 -16.32
CA MET A 350 9.45 -19.39 -16.22
C MET A 350 10.88 -19.94 -15.99
N PRO A 351 11.92 -19.41 -16.69
CA PRO A 351 13.26 -19.98 -16.67
C PRO A 351 13.92 -20.05 -15.29
N ASP A 352 13.62 -19.09 -14.42
CA ASP A 352 14.19 -18.98 -13.08
C ASP A 352 13.30 -19.60 -11.98
N PHE A 353 12.18 -20.21 -12.33
CA PHE A 353 11.30 -20.89 -11.38
C PHE A 353 11.93 -22.21 -10.89
N LYS A 354 12.01 -22.37 -9.58
CA LYS A 354 12.66 -23.54 -8.93
C LYS A 354 11.69 -24.45 -8.19
N GLY A 355 10.40 -24.30 -8.46
CA GLY A 355 9.34 -25.11 -7.86
C GLY A 355 8.69 -24.49 -6.61
N TYR A 356 8.96 -23.23 -6.30
CA TYR A 356 8.46 -22.56 -5.10
C TYR A 356 7.60 -21.35 -5.47
N LEU A 357 6.32 -21.39 -5.13
CA LEU A 357 5.47 -20.19 -5.16
C LEU A 357 5.73 -19.37 -3.90
N SER A 358 5.95 -18.06 -4.08
CA SER A 358 6.26 -17.16 -2.97
C SER A 358 5.02 -16.75 -2.16
N ASP A 359 3.86 -16.68 -2.82
CA ASP A 359 2.57 -16.41 -2.21
C ASP A 359 1.44 -17.01 -3.05
N LEU A 360 0.58 -17.81 -2.44
CA LEU A 360 -0.67 -18.29 -3.00
C LEU A 360 -1.80 -17.72 -2.12
N GLY A 361 -2.15 -16.45 -2.35
CA GLY A 361 -2.99 -15.70 -1.42
C GLY A 361 -3.77 -14.56 -2.04
N GLY A 362 -3.98 -13.50 -1.28
CA GLY A 362 -4.75 -12.33 -1.70
C GLY A 362 -4.61 -11.18 -0.70
N PRO A 363 -5.48 -10.15 -0.75
CA PRO A 363 -5.48 -9.05 0.21
C PRO A 363 -5.54 -9.51 1.67
N SER A 364 -6.12 -10.69 1.90
CA SER A 364 -6.04 -11.47 3.15
C SER A 364 -5.99 -12.94 2.75
N ALA A 365 -5.01 -13.70 3.27
CA ALA A 365 -4.70 -15.05 2.81
C ALA A 365 -5.89 -16.01 2.84
N ASN A 366 -6.76 -15.91 3.84
CA ASN A 366 -7.83 -16.87 4.11
C ASN A 366 -9.25 -16.29 3.97
N MET A 367 -9.48 -15.48 2.92
CA MET A 367 -10.84 -14.98 2.58
C MET A 367 -11.40 -15.59 1.27
N TYR A 368 -10.65 -16.45 0.60
CA TYR A 368 -11.09 -17.07 -0.64
C TYR A 368 -12.34 -17.93 -0.42
N GLY A 369 -13.35 -17.73 -1.26
CA GLY A 369 -14.62 -18.45 -1.20
C GLY A 369 -15.60 -17.98 -0.12
N MET A 370 -15.22 -16.96 0.67
CA MET A 370 -16.05 -16.43 1.74
C MET A 370 -16.96 -15.30 1.27
N HIS A 371 -18.23 -15.42 1.55
CA HIS A 371 -19.28 -14.44 1.20
C HIS A 371 -20.47 -14.57 2.16
N GLY A 372 -21.47 -13.71 2.05
CA GLY A 372 -22.72 -13.84 2.80
C GLY A 372 -23.54 -15.03 2.34
N ASN A 373 -24.04 -15.85 3.26
CA ASN A 373 -24.91 -16.99 2.95
C ASN A 373 -26.25 -16.53 2.36
N ASN A 374 -26.78 -15.42 2.86
CA ASN A 374 -27.98 -14.79 2.35
C ASN A 374 -27.59 -13.45 1.67
N LEU A 375 -27.52 -13.44 0.35
CA LEU A 375 -27.12 -12.26 -0.43
C LEU A 375 -28.14 -11.12 -0.31
N LYS A 376 -29.45 -11.42 -0.23
CA LYS A 376 -30.48 -10.39 -0.01
C LYS A 376 -30.29 -9.62 1.29
N ALA A 377 -29.76 -10.26 2.33
CA ALA A 377 -29.37 -9.58 3.57
C ALA A 377 -28.15 -8.69 3.38
N CYS A 378 -27.22 -9.09 2.49
CA CYS A 378 -26.06 -8.29 2.15
C CYS A 378 -26.40 -7.03 1.33
N GLU A 379 -27.43 -7.08 0.47
CA GLU A 379 -27.91 -5.93 -0.30
C GLU A 379 -28.34 -4.76 0.60
N LYS A 380 -28.94 -5.06 1.77
CA LYS A 380 -29.39 -4.08 2.76
C LYS A 380 -28.33 -3.73 3.81
N CYS A 381 -27.16 -4.35 3.75
CA CYS A 381 -26.14 -4.22 4.78
C CYS A 381 -25.40 -2.88 4.69
N LYS A 382 -25.34 -2.15 5.83
CA LYS A 382 -24.61 -0.88 5.99
C LYS A 382 -23.28 -1.04 6.74
N ARG A 383 -22.92 -2.26 7.20
CA ARG A 383 -21.71 -2.47 7.97
C ARG A 383 -20.46 -2.28 7.10
N PRO A 384 -19.44 -1.54 7.53
CA PRO A 384 -18.18 -1.39 6.80
C PRO A 384 -17.32 -2.65 6.87
N SER A 385 -17.56 -3.56 7.83
CA SER A 385 -16.82 -4.79 8.04
C SER A 385 -17.74 -5.99 8.27
N CYS A 386 -17.38 -7.16 7.74
CA CYS A 386 -18.06 -8.42 8.04
C CYS A 386 -17.50 -9.15 9.28
N VAL A 387 -16.41 -8.63 9.86
CA VAL A 387 -15.72 -9.26 11.00
C VAL A 387 -15.58 -8.34 12.22
N ASN A 388 -16.00 -7.09 12.13
CA ASN A 388 -15.97 -6.13 13.24
C ASN A 388 -17.34 -5.49 13.43
N PRO A 389 -17.82 -5.27 14.69
CA PRO A 389 -17.18 -5.61 15.99
C PRO A 389 -17.15 -7.11 16.27
N GLN A 390 -17.92 -7.90 15.57
CA GLN A 390 -17.94 -9.36 15.61
C GLN A 390 -18.19 -9.93 14.22
N ILE A 391 -17.78 -11.18 14.02
CA ILE A 391 -18.01 -11.90 12.76
C ILE A 391 -19.51 -11.93 12.48
N CYS A 392 -19.89 -11.51 11.27
CA CYS A 392 -21.29 -11.45 10.84
C CYS A 392 -21.89 -12.85 10.83
N PRO A 393 -23.03 -13.08 11.47
CA PRO A 393 -23.69 -14.39 11.46
C PRO A 393 -24.07 -14.88 10.06
N ASN A 394 -24.17 -13.95 9.09
CA ASN A 394 -24.43 -14.27 7.69
C ASN A 394 -23.17 -14.60 6.88
N LEU A 395 -21.96 -14.45 7.46
CA LEU A 395 -20.72 -14.71 6.77
C LEU A 395 -20.42 -16.23 6.71
N ASN A 396 -20.24 -16.75 5.51
CA ASN A 396 -19.65 -18.07 5.32
C ASN A 396 -18.14 -18.00 5.66
N THR A 397 -17.70 -18.82 6.62
CA THR A 397 -16.29 -18.90 7.05
C THR A 397 -15.62 -20.22 6.66
N ASP A 398 -16.20 -20.95 5.69
CA ASP A 398 -15.70 -22.23 5.25
C ASP A 398 -14.39 -22.10 4.45
N HIS A 399 -13.35 -22.81 4.90
CA HIS A 399 -12.04 -22.85 4.27
C HIS A 399 -11.88 -24.01 3.26
N SER A 400 -12.91 -24.85 3.05
CA SER A 400 -12.82 -26.04 2.19
C SER A 400 -12.42 -25.72 0.76
N LYS A 401 -12.99 -24.64 0.19
CA LYS A 401 -12.63 -24.19 -1.18
C LYS A 401 -11.17 -23.77 -1.29
N LEU A 402 -10.64 -23.13 -0.25
CA LEU A 402 -9.24 -22.69 -0.22
C LEU A 402 -8.29 -23.89 -0.10
N LEU A 403 -8.63 -24.87 0.73
CA LEU A 403 -7.89 -26.15 0.82
C LEU A 403 -7.87 -26.88 -0.51
N ASP A 404 -8.99 -26.92 -1.24
CA ASP A 404 -9.05 -27.54 -2.58
C ASP A 404 -8.10 -26.85 -3.58
N ILE A 405 -7.98 -25.51 -3.53
CA ILE A 405 -7.00 -24.78 -4.35
C ILE A 405 -5.57 -25.19 -3.98
N TYR A 406 -5.23 -25.24 -2.69
CA TYR A 406 -3.88 -25.60 -2.25
C TYR A 406 -3.52 -27.02 -2.67
N HIS A 407 -4.42 -27.98 -2.45
CA HIS A 407 -4.20 -29.37 -2.87
C HIS A 407 -4.01 -29.50 -4.39
N ALA A 408 -4.82 -28.77 -5.17
CA ALA A 408 -4.72 -28.80 -6.61
C ALA A 408 -3.43 -28.17 -7.15
N VAL A 409 -2.97 -27.08 -6.54
CA VAL A 409 -1.70 -26.43 -6.90
C VAL A 409 -0.51 -27.30 -6.51
N ASP A 410 -0.49 -27.81 -5.29
CA ASP A 410 0.62 -28.65 -4.80
C ASP A 410 0.75 -29.98 -5.56
N ALA A 411 -0.33 -30.48 -6.14
CA ALA A 411 -0.33 -31.67 -6.98
C ALA A 411 0.24 -31.44 -8.40
N LEU A 412 0.46 -30.18 -8.82
CA LEU A 412 0.98 -29.91 -10.16
C LEU A 412 2.45 -30.33 -10.30
N PRO A 413 2.79 -31.05 -11.38
CA PRO A 413 4.18 -31.35 -11.70
C PRO A 413 5.00 -30.04 -11.82
N GLY A 414 6.13 -29.98 -11.11
CA GLY A 414 7.00 -28.79 -11.07
C GLY A 414 6.79 -27.90 -9.84
N ILE A 415 5.73 -28.08 -9.06
CA ILE A 415 5.58 -27.45 -7.75
C ILE A 415 6.22 -28.33 -6.69
N LYS A 416 7.14 -27.77 -5.93
CA LYS A 416 7.75 -28.39 -4.74
C LYS A 416 7.06 -27.93 -3.47
N LYS A 417 6.66 -26.65 -3.43
CA LYS A 417 5.99 -26.04 -2.29
C LYS A 417 5.30 -24.73 -2.70
N SER A 418 4.10 -24.51 -2.20
CA SER A 418 3.44 -23.23 -2.26
C SER A 418 3.49 -22.57 -0.89
N PHE A 419 3.97 -21.33 -0.83
CA PHE A 419 4.01 -20.55 0.40
C PHE A 419 2.86 -19.57 0.47
N ILE A 420 2.55 -19.11 1.68
CA ILE A 420 1.59 -18.05 1.98
C ILE A 420 2.39 -16.92 2.60
N GLY A 421 2.58 -15.84 1.83
CA GLY A 421 3.24 -14.61 2.23
C GLY A 421 2.26 -13.53 2.70
N SER A 422 1.00 -13.65 2.30
CA SER A 422 -0.11 -12.75 2.67
C SER A 422 -0.50 -12.91 4.13
N GLY A 423 -1.05 -11.83 4.73
CA GLY A 423 -1.49 -11.84 6.12
C GLY A 423 -2.68 -12.78 6.37
N VAL A 424 -2.59 -13.59 7.41
CA VAL A 424 -3.64 -14.53 7.80
C VAL A 424 -4.55 -13.92 8.86
N ARG A 425 -5.85 -14.03 8.68
CA ARG A 425 -6.86 -13.64 9.65
C ARG A 425 -7.15 -14.78 10.61
N TYR A 426 -6.47 -14.76 11.74
CA TYR A 426 -6.62 -15.80 12.78
C TYR A 426 -7.98 -15.76 13.48
N ASP A 427 -8.69 -14.64 13.48
CA ASP A 427 -10.07 -14.52 13.96
C ASP A 427 -11.04 -15.39 13.15
N LEU A 428 -10.86 -15.51 11.83
CA LEU A 428 -11.63 -16.42 10.99
C LEU A 428 -11.30 -17.88 11.26
N LEU A 429 -10.02 -18.20 11.56
CA LEU A 429 -9.59 -19.56 11.89
C LEU A 429 -10.15 -20.06 13.23
N LEU A 430 -10.29 -19.17 14.18
CA LEU A 430 -10.75 -19.45 15.54
C LEU A 430 -12.27 -19.33 15.69
N HIS A 431 -12.96 -18.84 14.66
CA HIS A 431 -14.40 -18.69 14.68
C HIS A 431 -15.10 -20.07 14.77
N LYS A 432 -16.04 -20.16 15.69
CA LYS A 432 -16.85 -21.38 15.89
C LYS A 432 -18.17 -21.25 15.13
N SER A 433 -18.27 -21.95 14.02
CA SER A 433 -19.53 -22.10 13.29
C SER A 433 -20.47 -23.09 14.00
N LYS A 434 -21.77 -22.98 13.73
CA LYS A 434 -22.76 -24.00 14.12
C LYS A 434 -22.60 -25.29 13.31
N ASP A 435 -22.01 -25.22 12.13
CA ASP A 435 -21.72 -26.38 11.28
C ASP A 435 -20.30 -26.91 11.59
N GLU A 436 -20.26 -28.14 12.11
CA GLU A 436 -18.99 -28.78 12.47
C GLU A 436 -18.10 -29.09 11.27
N LYS A 437 -18.64 -29.18 10.05
CA LYS A 437 -17.84 -29.34 8.83
C LYS A 437 -17.00 -28.09 8.59
N ILE A 438 -17.55 -26.89 8.80
CA ILE A 438 -16.83 -25.62 8.69
C ILE A 438 -15.73 -25.54 9.75
N ASN A 439 -16.03 -25.96 10.99
CA ASN A 439 -15.01 -25.98 12.06
C ASN A 439 -13.88 -26.97 11.75
N ALA A 440 -14.22 -28.15 11.20
CA ALA A 440 -13.23 -29.13 10.78
C ALA A 440 -12.33 -28.61 9.65
N ALA A 441 -12.92 -27.96 8.63
CA ALA A 441 -12.17 -27.31 7.56
C ALA A 441 -11.23 -26.21 8.08
N ALA A 442 -11.67 -25.38 9.03
CA ALA A 442 -10.83 -24.36 9.65
C ALA A 442 -9.64 -24.97 10.43
N ARG A 443 -9.87 -26.05 11.17
CA ARG A 443 -8.80 -26.79 11.88
C ARG A 443 -7.80 -27.41 10.90
N GLN A 444 -8.32 -28.06 9.83
CA GLN A 444 -7.49 -28.65 8.78
C GLN A 444 -6.65 -27.56 8.09
N TYR A 445 -7.26 -26.47 7.67
CA TYR A 445 -6.56 -25.36 7.05
C TYR A 445 -5.46 -24.81 7.97
N THR A 446 -5.76 -24.59 9.25
CA THR A 446 -4.77 -24.10 10.22
C THR A 446 -3.57 -25.04 10.33
N ARG A 447 -3.81 -26.35 10.38
CA ARG A 447 -2.73 -27.36 10.44
C ARG A 447 -1.92 -27.37 9.15
N GLU A 448 -2.57 -27.40 7.99
CA GLU A 448 -1.89 -27.43 6.69
C GLU A 448 -1.13 -26.12 6.43
N LEU A 449 -1.70 -24.96 6.75
CA LEU A 449 -1.01 -23.69 6.69
C LEU A 449 0.35 -23.76 7.41
N ILE A 450 0.33 -24.18 8.67
CA ILE A 450 1.53 -24.22 9.51
C ILE A 450 2.52 -25.29 9.01
N THR A 451 2.06 -26.47 8.66
CA THR A 451 2.95 -27.60 8.32
C THR A 451 3.48 -27.57 6.89
N LYS A 452 2.69 -27.02 5.94
CA LYS A 452 3.00 -27.09 4.52
C LYS A 452 3.37 -25.73 3.90
N HIS A 453 2.70 -24.62 4.32
CA HIS A 453 2.72 -23.36 3.59
C HIS A 453 3.49 -22.22 4.27
N VAL A 454 4.02 -22.45 5.46
CA VAL A 454 4.91 -21.48 6.14
C VAL A 454 6.37 -21.75 5.78
N SER A 455 7.09 -20.72 5.35
CA SER A 455 8.51 -20.80 4.97
C SER A 455 9.50 -20.66 6.15
N GLY A 456 9.02 -20.90 7.39
CA GLY A 456 9.76 -20.72 8.63
C GLY A 456 9.28 -19.52 9.47
N ARG A 457 8.69 -18.52 8.86
CA ARG A 457 8.19 -17.30 9.52
C ARG A 457 6.78 -16.96 9.05
N LEU A 458 5.81 -16.99 9.96
CA LEU A 458 4.42 -16.63 9.68
C LEU A 458 4.15 -15.20 10.12
N LYS A 459 3.78 -14.35 9.18
CA LYS A 459 3.39 -12.97 9.44
C LYS A 459 1.94 -12.92 9.89
N VAL A 460 1.69 -12.28 11.01
CA VAL A 460 0.34 -12.00 11.53
C VAL A 460 0.25 -10.58 12.03
N ALA A 461 -0.93 -10.00 11.97
CA ALA A 461 -1.14 -8.59 12.23
C ALA A 461 -2.14 -8.36 13.39
N PRO A 462 -1.72 -8.56 14.67
CA PRO A 462 -2.52 -8.16 15.82
C PRO A 462 -2.68 -6.64 15.91
N GLU A 463 -1.71 -5.87 15.43
CA GLU A 463 -1.58 -4.42 15.34
C GLU A 463 -1.41 -3.71 16.68
N HIS A 464 -2.10 -4.14 17.73
CA HIS A 464 -1.98 -3.62 19.10
C HIS A 464 -2.41 -4.65 20.13
N THR A 465 -2.20 -4.34 21.42
CA THR A 465 -2.65 -5.18 22.56
C THR A 465 -3.79 -4.55 23.35
N SER A 466 -3.93 -3.22 23.33
CA SER A 466 -4.98 -2.49 24.05
C SER A 466 -6.34 -2.69 23.39
N PRO A 467 -7.39 -3.09 24.13
CA PRO A 467 -8.75 -3.25 23.61
C PRO A 467 -9.31 -1.97 23.01
N GLU A 468 -9.05 -0.81 23.60
CA GLU A 468 -9.55 0.48 23.11
C GLU A 468 -8.90 0.86 21.78
N VAL A 469 -7.59 0.68 21.65
CA VAL A 469 -6.87 0.93 20.39
C VAL A 469 -7.34 -0.03 19.30
N LEU A 470 -7.50 -1.32 19.63
CA LEU A 470 -8.01 -2.34 18.69
C LEU A 470 -9.43 -2.04 18.23
N LYS A 471 -10.28 -1.47 19.09
CA LYS A 471 -11.62 -1.01 18.73
C LYS A 471 -11.56 0.08 17.65
N PHE A 472 -10.73 1.12 17.82
CA PHE A 472 -10.53 2.15 16.80
C PHE A 472 -9.89 1.60 15.51
N MET A 473 -9.01 0.62 15.62
CA MET A 473 -8.41 -0.07 14.47
C MET A 473 -9.38 -1.01 13.75
N ARG A 474 -10.51 -1.34 14.37
CA ARG A 474 -11.44 -2.40 13.92
C ARG A 474 -10.76 -3.76 13.79
N LYS A 475 -9.90 -4.08 14.77
CA LYS A 475 -9.19 -5.36 14.86
C LYS A 475 -9.82 -6.24 15.94
N PRO A 476 -9.65 -7.57 15.86
CA PRO A 476 -10.13 -8.49 16.89
C PRO A 476 -9.36 -8.31 18.21
N SER A 477 -9.96 -8.80 19.32
CA SER A 477 -9.28 -8.85 20.64
C SER A 477 -7.92 -9.56 20.54
N PHE A 478 -6.94 -9.07 21.28
CA PHE A 478 -5.63 -9.68 21.41
C PHE A 478 -5.67 -11.09 22.05
N ASP A 479 -6.75 -11.42 22.77
CA ASP A 479 -6.95 -12.76 23.31
C ASP A 479 -6.99 -13.84 22.21
N LEU A 480 -7.55 -13.51 21.04
CA LEU A 480 -7.53 -14.41 19.89
C LEU A 480 -6.11 -14.64 19.34
N PHE A 481 -5.24 -13.63 19.47
CA PHE A 481 -3.83 -13.83 19.13
C PHE A 481 -3.13 -14.79 20.08
N TYR A 482 -3.41 -14.71 21.41
CA TYR A 482 -2.90 -15.69 22.37
C TYR A 482 -3.37 -17.11 22.06
N GLU A 483 -4.65 -17.27 21.70
CA GLU A 483 -5.20 -18.57 21.32
C GLU A 483 -4.54 -19.13 20.06
N PHE A 484 -4.41 -18.29 19.02
CA PHE A 484 -3.73 -18.66 17.78
C PHE A 484 -2.26 -19.04 18.03
N LYS A 485 -1.53 -18.25 18.84
CA LYS A 485 -0.14 -18.56 19.19
C LYS A 485 -0.01 -19.91 19.90
N ARG A 486 -0.91 -20.24 20.83
CA ARG A 486 -0.92 -21.53 21.50
C ARG A 486 -1.13 -22.70 20.50
N ILE A 487 -2.01 -22.52 19.52
CA ILE A 487 -2.24 -23.54 18.48
C ILE A 487 -1.00 -23.68 17.60
N PHE A 488 -0.41 -22.56 17.17
CA PHE A 488 0.80 -22.51 16.36
C PHE A 488 1.97 -23.21 17.07
N ASP A 489 2.24 -22.88 18.33
CA ASP A 489 3.34 -23.46 19.12
C ASP A 489 3.11 -24.98 19.33
N ARG A 490 1.86 -25.39 19.59
CA ARG A 490 1.50 -26.81 19.75
C ARG A 490 1.77 -27.59 18.46
N ILE A 491 1.31 -27.11 17.29
CA ILE A 491 1.51 -27.79 16.01
C ILE A 491 3.01 -27.86 15.69
N ASN A 492 3.76 -26.78 15.89
CA ASN A 492 5.21 -26.77 15.71
C ASN A 492 5.89 -27.86 16.56
N LYS A 493 5.48 -28.00 17.82
CA LYS A 493 6.02 -29.04 18.72
C LYS A 493 5.64 -30.45 18.28
N GLU A 494 4.38 -30.68 17.90
CA GLU A 494 3.88 -31.97 17.43
C GLU A 494 4.61 -32.44 16.16
N GLU A 495 4.87 -31.52 15.22
CA GLU A 495 5.49 -31.81 13.93
C GLU A 495 7.01 -31.62 13.91
N GLY A 496 7.62 -31.27 15.06
CA GLY A 496 9.06 -31.04 15.17
C GLY A 496 9.57 -29.87 14.32
N LEU A 497 8.72 -28.86 14.08
CA LEU A 497 9.04 -27.66 13.30
C LEU A 497 9.68 -26.60 14.19
N ASN A 498 10.52 -25.74 13.56
CA ASN A 498 11.13 -24.58 14.22
C ASN A 498 10.74 -23.31 13.49
N GLN A 499 9.45 -22.99 13.52
CA GLN A 499 8.90 -21.80 12.86
C GLN A 499 8.59 -20.73 13.90
N GLN A 500 8.50 -19.48 13.44
CA GLN A 500 8.25 -18.31 14.26
C GLN A 500 7.05 -17.51 13.77
N ILE A 501 6.29 -16.95 14.71
CA ILE A 501 5.32 -15.90 14.41
C ILE A 501 6.04 -14.56 14.41
N ILE A 502 5.81 -13.76 13.37
CA ILE A 502 6.27 -12.37 13.27
C ILE A 502 5.06 -11.46 13.39
N PRO A 503 4.81 -10.89 14.58
CA PRO A 503 3.67 -10.01 14.78
C PRO A 503 3.97 -8.60 14.27
N TYR A 504 2.97 -7.97 13.63
CA TYR A 504 2.99 -6.57 13.25
C TYR A 504 2.30 -5.73 14.31
N PHE A 505 2.92 -4.57 14.67
CA PHE A 505 2.38 -3.61 15.60
C PHE A 505 2.48 -2.18 15.08
N ILE A 506 1.48 -1.38 15.44
CA ILE A 506 1.36 0.03 15.05
C ILE A 506 1.27 0.89 16.29
N SER A 507 2.16 1.89 16.42
CA SER A 507 2.06 2.96 17.42
C SER A 507 1.37 4.20 16.84
N SER A 508 1.01 5.13 17.70
CA SER A 508 0.48 6.45 17.31
C SER A 508 -0.81 6.42 16.47
N HIS A 509 -1.55 5.31 16.51
CA HIS A 509 -2.89 5.23 15.93
C HIS A 509 -3.85 6.10 16.76
N PRO A 510 -4.92 6.69 16.16
CA PRO A 510 -5.97 7.33 16.95
C PRO A 510 -6.45 6.45 18.10
N GLY A 511 -6.60 7.05 19.28
CA GLY A 511 -6.96 6.36 20.52
C GLY A 511 -5.80 5.69 21.26
N CYS A 512 -4.56 5.73 20.74
CA CYS A 512 -3.39 5.15 21.38
C CYS A 512 -2.67 6.18 22.27
N HIS A 513 -2.50 5.87 23.55
CA HIS A 513 -1.76 6.64 24.53
C HIS A 513 -0.42 5.98 24.85
N GLU A 514 0.45 6.68 25.57
CA GLU A 514 1.76 6.15 26.00
C GLU A 514 1.59 4.95 26.95
N GLU A 515 0.55 4.95 27.80
CA GLU A 515 0.21 3.85 28.71
C GLU A 515 -0.11 2.55 27.94
N ASP A 516 -0.85 2.65 26.83
CA ASP A 516 -1.17 1.51 25.97
C ASP A 516 0.09 0.87 25.38
N MET A 517 1.06 1.71 24.99
CA MET A 517 2.34 1.25 24.45
C MET A 517 3.23 0.65 25.54
N ALA A 518 3.20 1.21 26.75
CA ALA A 518 3.92 0.67 27.90
C ALA A 518 3.41 -0.73 28.29
N GLU A 519 2.09 -0.92 28.26
CA GLU A 519 1.48 -2.24 28.48
C GLU A 519 1.79 -3.23 27.35
N LEU A 520 1.78 -2.76 26.08
CA LEU A 520 2.21 -3.56 24.94
C LEU A 520 3.64 -4.07 25.11
N ALA A 521 4.57 -3.23 25.60
CA ALA A 521 5.95 -3.63 25.86
C ALA A 521 6.02 -4.77 26.90
N VAL A 522 5.24 -4.68 27.98
CA VAL A 522 5.18 -5.74 29.01
C VAL A 522 4.60 -7.04 28.46
N ILE A 523 3.53 -6.95 27.65
CA ILE A 523 2.88 -8.10 27.04
C ILE A 523 3.83 -8.79 26.05
N THR A 524 4.48 -8.02 25.19
CA THR A 524 5.41 -8.57 24.20
C THR A 524 6.66 -9.16 24.82
N LYS A 525 7.15 -8.60 25.93
CA LYS A 525 8.17 -9.22 26.76
C LYS A 525 7.69 -10.57 27.33
N GLY A 526 6.48 -10.62 27.86
CA GLY A 526 5.91 -11.86 28.41
C GLY A 526 5.74 -12.98 27.36
N LEU A 527 5.63 -12.61 26.08
CA LEU A 527 5.56 -13.53 24.95
C LEU A 527 6.92 -13.83 24.30
N ASP A 528 8.00 -13.26 24.83
CA ASP A 528 9.38 -13.36 24.30
C ASP A 528 9.49 -12.87 22.83
N PHE A 529 8.79 -11.77 22.51
CA PHE A 529 8.88 -11.12 21.21
C PHE A 529 9.86 -9.95 21.24
N HIS A 530 10.96 -10.05 20.51
CA HIS A 530 11.74 -8.90 20.07
C HIS A 530 11.12 -8.39 18.77
N LEU A 531 10.49 -7.24 18.84
CA LEU A 531 9.65 -6.76 17.73
C LEU A 531 10.50 -6.31 16.56
N GLU A 532 10.26 -6.88 15.38
CA GLU A 532 10.95 -6.55 14.12
C GLU A 532 10.06 -5.75 13.18
N GLN A 533 8.75 -5.99 13.22
CA GLN A 533 7.77 -5.39 12.31
C GLN A 533 6.91 -4.39 13.06
N VAL A 534 7.45 -3.20 13.25
CA VAL A 534 6.79 -2.08 13.94
C VAL A 534 6.76 -0.84 13.07
N GLN A 535 5.67 -0.09 13.16
CA GLN A 535 5.54 1.17 12.43
C GLN A 535 4.72 2.19 13.21
N ASP A 536 5.00 3.46 12.99
CA ASP A 536 4.10 4.52 13.41
C ASP A 536 2.94 4.63 12.42
N PHE A 537 1.76 4.94 12.93
CA PHE A 537 0.62 5.19 12.07
C PHE A 537 0.93 6.29 11.05
N THR A 538 0.75 5.97 9.78
CA THR A 538 0.92 6.90 8.66
C THR A 538 -0.47 7.28 8.15
N PRO A 539 -0.93 8.51 8.39
CA PRO A 539 -2.21 8.95 7.87
C PRO A 539 -2.26 8.88 6.34
N THR A 540 -3.06 7.98 5.82
CA THR A 540 -3.29 7.82 4.38
C THR A 540 -4.65 8.42 4.02
N PRO A 541 -4.76 9.29 3.01
CA PRO A 541 -5.98 9.99 2.69
C PRO A 541 -7.21 9.09 2.65
N MET A 542 -8.37 9.60 3.10
CA MET A 542 -9.68 8.94 3.12
C MET A 542 -9.81 7.63 3.90
N THR A 543 -8.84 7.25 4.71
CA THR A 543 -9.06 6.18 5.69
C THR A 543 -9.73 6.75 6.94
N ILE A 544 -10.61 5.98 7.56
CA ILE A 544 -11.31 6.40 8.80
C ILE A 544 -10.30 6.84 9.87
N SER A 545 -9.21 6.09 10.05
CA SER A 545 -8.16 6.46 11.02
C SER A 545 -7.49 7.79 10.69
N THR A 546 -7.31 8.12 9.41
CA THR A 546 -6.73 9.41 9.00
C THR A 546 -7.67 10.56 9.30
N GLU A 547 -8.96 10.38 9.04
CA GLU A 547 -9.94 11.42 9.34
C GLU A 547 -10.13 11.59 10.85
N THR A 548 -10.14 10.50 11.63
CA THR A 548 -10.11 10.57 13.10
C THR A 548 -8.86 11.30 13.58
N TRP A 549 -7.68 10.99 13.01
CA TRP A 549 -6.42 11.66 13.35
C TRP A 549 -6.46 13.16 13.04
N TYR A 550 -6.98 13.54 11.87
CA TYR A 550 -7.07 14.95 11.45
C TYR A 550 -8.13 15.72 12.22
N THR A 551 -9.35 15.19 12.24
CA THR A 551 -10.50 15.90 12.81
C THR A 551 -10.47 15.92 14.34
N GLY A 552 -9.94 14.85 14.96
CA GLY A 552 -10.02 14.62 16.40
C GLY A 552 -11.34 14.02 16.85
N TYR A 553 -12.17 13.53 15.90
CA TYR A 553 -13.48 12.92 16.17
C TYR A 553 -13.59 11.55 15.48
N ASP A 554 -14.27 10.61 16.13
CA ASP A 554 -14.72 9.38 15.46
C ASP A 554 -15.79 9.71 14.43
N PRO A 555 -15.65 9.34 13.15
CA PRO A 555 -16.62 9.70 12.11
C PRO A 555 -18.03 9.14 12.30
N TYR A 556 -18.20 8.09 13.11
CA TYR A 556 -19.48 7.44 13.34
C TYR A 556 -20.24 7.95 14.59
N THR A 557 -19.48 8.27 15.63
CA THR A 557 -20.07 8.72 16.91
C THR A 557 -19.93 10.22 17.13
N LEU A 558 -19.03 10.88 16.42
CA LEU A 558 -18.61 12.28 16.59
C LEU A 558 -18.06 12.60 18.00
N GLU A 559 -17.68 11.56 18.74
CA GLU A 559 -17.00 11.69 20.01
C GLU A 559 -15.53 12.06 19.81
N PRO A 560 -14.94 12.87 20.73
CA PRO A 560 -13.54 13.22 20.65
C PRO A 560 -12.62 12.00 20.79
N VAL A 561 -11.55 11.96 19.98
CA VAL A 561 -10.56 10.90 19.99
C VAL A 561 -9.16 11.51 20.03
N PHE A 562 -8.36 11.10 21.01
CA PHE A 562 -6.95 11.49 21.11
C PHE A 562 -6.14 10.94 19.91
N SER A 563 -5.16 11.70 19.45
CA SER A 563 -4.20 11.27 18.44
C SER A 563 -2.84 11.93 18.67
N ALA A 564 -1.77 11.16 18.70
CA ALA A 564 -0.40 11.66 18.76
C ALA A 564 -0.05 12.39 17.46
N LYS A 565 0.04 13.73 17.52
CA LYS A 565 0.26 14.59 16.33
C LYS A 565 1.69 15.09 16.21
N THR A 566 2.35 15.31 17.33
CA THR A 566 3.70 15.87 17.35
C THR A 566 4.77 14.76 17.24
N PRO A 567 5.95 15.07 16.69
CA PRO A 567 7.06 14.11 16.68
C PRO A 567 7.45 13.63 18.09
N LYS A 568 7.30 14.49 19.11
CA LYS A 568 7.59 14.13 20.50
C LYS A 568 6.62 13.07 21.02
N GLU A 569 5.31 13.25 20.80
CA GLU A 569 4.28 12.28 21.21
C GLU A 569 4.47 10.93 20.49
N LYS A 570 4.74 10.96 19.18
CA LYS A 570 5.01 9.74 18.41
C LYS A 570 6.25 9.00 18.93
N LEU A 571 7.34 9.72 19.23
CA LEU A 571 8.55 9.12 19.77
C LEU A 571 8.31 8.53 21.16
N ALA A 572 7.54 9.23 22.02
CA ALA A 572 7.19 8.76 23.37
C ALA A 572 6.42 7.43 23.33
N GLN A 573 5.60 7.21 22.31
CA GLN A 573 4.94 5.92 22.08
C GLN A 573 5.87 4.88 21.46
N ARG A 574 6.62 5.24 20.41
CA ARG A 574 7.45 4.33 19.64
C ARG A 574 8.54 3.66 20.45
N MET A 575 9.17 4.35 21.42
CA MET A 575 10.27 3.83 22.21
C MET A 575 9.93 2.50 22.93
N PHE A 576 8.67 2.29 23.29
CA PHE A 576 8.21 1.08 23.96
C PHE A 576 8.32 -0.20 23.12
N PHE A 577 8.37 -0.10 21.81
CA PHE A 577 8.65 -1.25 20.94
C PHE A 577 10.04 -1.83 21.19
N PHE A 578 10.99 -1.00 21.59
CA PHE A 578 12.40 -1.36 21.75
C PHE A 578 12.81 -1.58 23.21
N TRP A 579 11.85 -1.98 24.04
CA TRP A 579 12.07 -2.23 25.48
C TRP A 579 13.27 -3.14 25.77
N TYR A 580 13.64 -4.02 24.85
CA TYR A 580 14.75 -4.98 24.97
C TYR A 580 16.11 -4.36 24.65
N LYS A 581 16.18 -3.16 24.07
CA LYS A 581 17.42 -2.47 23.75
C LYS A 581 17.97 -1.75 24.98
N PRO A 582 19.24 -2.01 25.39
CA PRO A 582 19.85 -1.38 26.57
C PRO A 582 19.90 0.15 26.48
N GLU A 583 20.10 0.69 25.28
CA GLU A 583 20.16 2.14 25.00
C GLU A 583 18.84 2.85 25.24
N GLU A 584 17.71 2.19 25.00
CA GLU A 584 16.37 2.76 25.19
C GLU A 584 15.89 2.70 26.66
N ARG A 585 16.50 1.88 27.48
CA ARG A 585 16.05 1.61 28.85
C ARG A 585 15.87 2.88 29.69
N ARG A 586 16.85 3.80 29.66
CA ARG A 586 16.79 5.04 30.47
C ARG A 586 15.65 5.96 30.01
N ALA A 587 15.42 6.06 28.70
CA ALA A 587 14.35 6.84 28.13
C ALA A 587 12.98 6.25 28.53
N ILE A 588 12.83 4.93 28.40
CA ILE A 588 11.61 4.22 28.79
C ILE A 588 11.32 4.33 30.29
N GLU A 589 12.33 4.16 31.16
CA GLU A 589 12.17 4.34 32.64
C GLU A 589 11.75 5.78 32.99
N SER A 590 12.33 6.77 32.32
CA SER A 590 11.95 8.18 32.49
C SER A 590 10.51 8.44 32.05
N GLU A 591 10.13 7.89 30.90
CA GLU A 591 8.78 8.04 30.37
C GLU A 591 7.74 7.34 31.26
N LEU A 592 8.01 6.12 31.73
CA LEU A 592 7.15 5.40 32.67
C LEU A 592 6.92 6.18 33.96
N LYS A 593 7.95 6.87 34.49
CA LYS A 593 7.81 7.77 35.64
C LYS A 593 6.94 8.98 35.30
N ARG A 594 7.13 9.57 34.12
CA ARG A 594 6.38 10.74 33.67
C ARG A 594 4.86 10.46 33.54
N ILE A 595 4.51 9.29 33.02
CA ILE A 595 3.11 8.85 32.87
C ILE A 595 2.53 8.18 34.11
N GLY A 596 3.27 8.16 35.24
CA GLY A 596 2.80 7.56 36.51
C GLY A 596 2.78 6.04 36.53
N ARG A 597 3.41 5.35 35.56
CA ARG A 597 3.43 3.89 35.42
C ARG A 597 4.74 3.26 35.87
N SER A 598 5.32 3.75 36.97
CA SER A 598 6.55 3.17 37.58
C SER A 598 6.42 1.69 37.94
N ASP A 599 5.18 1.20 38.15
CA ASP A 599 4.85 -0.21 38.37
C ASP A 599 5.32 -1.13 37.22
N LEU A 600 5.43 -0.61 35.99
CA LEU A 600 5.85 -1.37 34.82
C LEU A 600 7.37 -1.49 34.69
N ILE A 601 8.16 -0.65 35.40
CA ILE A 601 9.64 -0.72 35.36
C ILE A 601 10.12 -2.09 35.83
N ALA A 602 9.63 -2.55 36.99
CA ALA A 602 9.98 -3.87 37.52
C ALA A 602 9.53 -5.01 36.60
N LYS A 603 8.35 -4.88 35.97
CA LYS A 603 7.85 -5.86 34.99
C LYS A 603 8.72 -5.95 33.75
N LEU A 604 9.25 -4.82 33.26
CA LEU A 604 10.12 -4.78 32.11
C LEU A 604 11.58 -5.19 32.42
N TYR A 605 12.13 -4.81 33.60
CA TYR A 605 13.58 -4.90 33.80
C TYR A 605 14.02 -5.75 34.96
N ASP A 606 13.18 -5.94 36.03
CA ASP A 606 13.63 -6.61 37.28
C ASP A 606 13.27 -8.09 37.34
N LYS A 607 12.31 -8.59 36.52
CA LYS A 607 11.96 -10.01 36.52
C LYS A 607 12.60 -10.72 35.32
N PRO A 608 13.27 -11.88 35.53
CA PRO A 608 13.71 -12.71 34.43
C PRO A 608 12.49 -13.16 33.61
N LEU A 609 12.69 -13.31 32.31
CA LEU A 609 11.71 -13.92 31.43
C LEU A 609 11.26 -15.27 31.98
N ARG A 610 9.95 -15.50 32.15
CA ARG A 610 9.39 -16.81 32.49
C ARG A 610 9.47 -17.67 31.24
N GLY A 611 10.64 -18.21 30.96
CA GLY A 611 10.87 -19.10 29.86
C GLY A 611 11.85 -20.18 30.27
N GLY A 612 11.55 -21.38 29.87
CA GLY A 612 12.15 -22.63 30.23
C GLY A 612 13.67 -22.67 30.26
N LYS A 613 14.17 -23.68 30.96
CA LYS A 613 15.57 -24.10 30.97
C LYS A 613 16.09 -24.34 29.54
N GLY A 614 16.50 -23.29 28.88
CA GLY A 614 17.19 -23.28 27.60
C GLY A 614 18.11 -22.06 27.62
N ARG A 615 19.42 -22.30 27.66
CA ARG A 615 20.44 -21.32 27.39
C ARG A 615 19.99 -20.58 26.11
N MET A 616 19.72 -19.27 26.20
CA MET A 616 19.59 -18.44 25.01
C MET A 616 20.80 -18.70 24.11
N PRO A 617 20.60 -19.04 22.86
CA PRO A 617 21.65 -18.79 21.89
C PRO A 617 21.84 -17.27 21.88
N GLN A 618 23.02 -16.76 22.17
CA GLN A 618 23.41 -15.45 21.75
C GLN A 618 23.20 -15.44 20.23
N ALA A 619 22.05 -14.95 19.79
CA ALA A 619 21.85 -14.61 18.41
C ALA A 619 22.77 -13.42 18.16
N HIS A 620 23.93 -13.69 17.59
CA HIS A 620 24.60 -12.69 16.79
C HIS A 620 23.57 -12.26 15.74
N TYR A 621 22.98 -11.09 15.93
CA TYR A 621 22.25 -10.40 14.89
C TYR A 621 23.23 -10.10 13.78
N ASP A 622 23.35 -11.03 12.84
CA ASP A 622 23.95 -10.77 11.56
C ASP A 622 22.88 -9.98 10.78
N ASP A 623 23.13 -8.69 10.53
CA ASP A 623 22.28 -7.84 9.70
C ASP A 623 22.03 -8.43 8.29
N LYS A 624 22.77 -9.51 7.94
CA LYS A 624 22.57 -10.32 6.75
C LYS A 624 21.38 -11.27 6.81
N ALA A 625 20.78 -11.52 7.98
CA ALA A 625 19.65 -12.46 8.10
C ALA A 625 18.29 -11.84 7.68
N ILE A 626 18.17 -10.53 7.64
CA ILE A 626 16.93 -9.83 7.25
C ILE A 626 16.69 -9.91 5.74
N GLY A 627 17.76 -10.02 4.94
CA GLY A 627 17.69 -10.22 3.48
C GLY A 627 17.33 -11.63 3.03
N SER A 628 17.44 -12.64 3.91
CA SER A 628 17.36 -14.04 3.49
C SER A 628 15.93 -14.60 3.37
N THR A 629 14.89 -13.92 3.82
CA THR A 629 13.51 -14.41 3.74
C THR A 629 12.94 -14.41 2.31
N TYR A 630 13.57 -13.67 1.39
CA TYR A 630 13.23 -13.66 -0.03
C TYR A 630 14.35 -14.16 -0.92
N ASP A 631 15.54 -14.42 -0.36
CA ASP A 631 16.61 -15.10 -1.06
C ASP A 631 16.27 -16.59 -1.18
N ASN A 632 15.71 -16.93 -2.32
CA ASN A 632 15.70 -18.27 -2.89
C ASN A 632 15.30 -19.40 -1.91
N PRO A 633 14.01 -19.71 -1.75
CA PRO A 633 13.55 -20.81 -0.88
C PRO A 633 14.08 -22.21 -1.28
N GLY A 634 14.99 -22.30 -2.26
CA GLY A 634 15.57 -23.55 -2.75
C GLY A 634 16.91 -23.94 -2.14
N VAL A 635 17.54 -23.13 -1.30
CA VAL A 635 18.79 -23.49 -0.64
C VAL A 635 18.57 -23.74 0.85
N GLY A 636 17.77 -24.74 1.17
CA GLY A 636 17.77 -25.39 2.47
C GLY A 636 19.12 -26.12 2.64
N ARG A 637 19.99 -25.60 3.49
CA ARG A 637 21.13 -26.41 3.97
C ARG A 637 20.56 -27.63 4.68
N GLY A 638 20.76 -28.80 4.10
CA GLY A 638 20.31 -30.06 4.64
C GLY A 638 20.72 -30.22 6.11
N ALA A 639 19.73 -30.48 6.94
CA ALA A 639 19.94 -30.91 8.32
C ALA A 639 20.78 -32.18 8.28
N LYS A 640 22.03 -32.13 8.75
CA LYS A 640 22.82 -33.31 9.06
C LYS A 640 22.14 -34.03 10.22
N GLY A 641 21.47 -35.11 9.92
CA GLY A 641 20.93 -36.03 10.91
C GLY A 641 22.06 -36.49 11.83
N LYS A 642 21.88 -36.31 13.12
CA LYS A 642 22.67 -36.97 14.16
C LYS A 642 22.27 -38.45 14.15
N ARG A 643 23.13 -39.29 13.64
CA ARG A 643 23.18 -40.73 13.98
C ARG A 643 24.16 -40.91 15.12
N GLY A 644 23.73 -41.71 16.07
CA GLY A 644 24.30 -41.94 17.36
C GLY A 644 25.70 -42.54 17.32
N SER A 645 26.33 -42.34 18.46
CA SER A 645 27.63 -42.82 18.89
C SER A 645 27.77 -44.33 18.76
N ASN A 646 28.85 -44.77 18.13
CA ASN A 646 29.57 -45.96 18.61
C ASN A 646 31.07 -45.74 18.45
N ARG A 647 31.79 -45.90 19.56
CA ARG A 647 33.24 -45.91 19.67
C ARG A 647 33.79 -47.10 18.90
N GLN A 648 34.85 -46.86 18.14
CA GLN A 648 36.02 -47.72 18.14
C GLN A 648 37.22 -46.95 17.61
N GLU A 649 38.30 -47.04 18.42
CA GLU A 649 39.68 -46.59 18.12
C GLU A 649 40.24 -47.40 16.96
N ASN A 650 41.03 -46.83 16.07
CA ASN A 650 42.46 -47.12 15.91
C ASN A 650 43.11 -46.47 14.67
N GLN A 651 44.27 -45.91 14.94
CA GLN A 651 45.55 -45.94 14.22
C GLN A 651 45.75 -45.24 12.86
N ARG A 652 46.56 -44.19 12.98
CA ARG A 652 47.83 -43.87 12.24
C ARG A 652 47.87 -44.05 10.73
N GLY A 653 48.26 -42.96 10.06
CA GLY A 653 48.92 -43.00 8.76
C GLY A 653 49.23 -41.61 8.21
N ALA A 654 50.41 -41.11 8.48
CA ALA A 654 50.98 -39.92 7.87
C ALA A 654 51.35 -40.20 6.41
N TYR A 655 51.22 -39.24 5.54
CA TYR A 655 52.20 -38.98 4.48
C TYR A 655 52.19 -37.50 4.05
N ARG A 656 53.39 -36.94 4.06
CA ARG A 656 53.83 -35.63 3.50
C ARG A 656 54.06 -35.78 1.98
N GLN A 657 53.98 -34.70 1.28
CA GLN A 657 54.95 -34.07 0.34
C GLN A 657 54.17 -33.16 -0.63
N ASP A 658 54.46 -31.99 -0.76
CA ASP A 658 55.57 -31.11 -1.13
C ASP A 658 55.37 -30.47 -2.51
N SER A 659 55.48 -29.12 -2.50
CA SER A 659 56.12 -28.20 -3.47
C SER A 659 55.46 -28.06 -4.87
N GLN A 660 55.26 -26.91 -5.47
CA GLN A 660 56.16 -25.76 -5.72
C GLN A 660 55.42 -24.60 -6.37
N ARG A 661 55.71 -23.41 -5.92
CA ARG A 661 56.02 -22.14 -6.57
C ARG A 661 55.41 -21.76 -7.94
N GLY A 662 54.89 -20.56 -7.96
CA GLY A 662 54.79 -19.71 -9.13
C GLY A 662 54.01 -18.42 -8.82
N GLY A 663 54.72 -17.33 -8.47
CA GLY A 663 54.10 -16.05 -8.16
C GLY A 663 53.82 -15.23 -9.40
N TYR A 664 52.78 -14.44 -9.32
CA TYR A 664 52.70 -13.12 -9.96
C TYR A 664 51.83 -12.20 -9.12
N ARG A 665 52.41 -11.11 -8.65
CA ARG A 665 51.71 -9.99 -8.04
C ARG A 665 51.04 -9.17 -9.13
N GLN A 666 49.73 -8.93 -9.00
CA GLN A 666 49.12 -7.71 -9.52
C GLN A 666 48.16 -7.15 -8.47
N ASN A 667 48.45 -5.91 -8.12
CA ASN A 667 47.60 -5.06 -7.31
C ASN A 667 46.27 -4.82 -8.02
N VAL A 668 45.18 -5.22 -7.41
CA VAL A 668 43.84 -4.69 -7.75
C VAL A 668 43.23 -4.21 -6.46
N GLN A 669 42.96 -2.92 -6.43
CA GLN A 669 42.22 -2.23 -5.38
C GLN A 669 40.85 -2.90 -5.16
N ARG A 670 40.57 -3.26 -3.92
CA ARG A 670 39.24 -3.72 -3.48
C ARG A 670 38.29 -2.53 -3.49
N GLY A 671 37.45 -2.45 -4.48
CA GLY A 671 36.18 -1.74 -4.41
C GLY A 671 35.19 -2.59 -3.61
N LYS A 672 34.77 -2.11 -2.48
CA LYS A 672 33.65 -2.71 -1.72
C LYS A 672 32.37 -2.48 -2.49
N ASN A 673 31.84 -3.50 -3.13
CA ASN A 673 30.44 -3.55 -3.55
C ASN A 673 29.64 -4.28 -2.47
N GLU A 674 29.08 -3.52 -1.56
CA GLU A 674 28.00 -3.99 -0.69
C GLU A 674 26.66 -3.72 -1.39
N TYR A 675 26.12 -4.71 -2.07
CA TYR A 675 24.72 -4.75 -2.49
C TYR A 675 24.11 -6.06 -2.00
N ALA A 676 23.41 -5.97 -0.86
CA ALA A 676 22.45 -6.98 -0.46
C ALA A 676 21.03 -6.37 -0.61
N PRO A 677 20.09 -7.01 -1.32
CA PRO A 677 18.71 -6.53 -1.39
C PRO A 677 18.04 -6.71 -0.03
N LYS A 678 17.55 -5.61 0.54
CA LYS A 678 16.76 -5.62 1.77
C LYS A 678 15.35 -6.09 1.45
N GLY A 679 14.88 -7.09 2.20
CA GLY A 679 13.54 -7.65 2.03
C GLY A 679 12.43 -6.66 2.38
N TYR A 680 11.39 -6.65 1.57
CA TYR A 680 10.20 -5.83 1.76
C TYR A 680 9.15 -6.61 2.57
N GLY A 681 9.04 -6.29 3.85
CA GLY A 681 7.78 -6.46 4.56
C GLY A 681 6.98 -5.17 4.43
N ASN A 682 5.67 -5.22 4.36
CA ASN A 682 4.74 -4.08 4.17
C ASN A 682 5.41 -2.73 3.99
N VAL A 683 5.09 -2.04 2.94
CA VAL A 683 5.60 -0.71 2.62
C VAL A 683 5.42 0.22 3.81
N GLY A 684 6.43 0.35 4.61
CA GLY A 684 6.40 1.09 5.88
C GLY A 684 7.51 0.75 6.85
N CYS A 685 8.13 -0.43 6.74
CA CYS A 685 9.21 -0.84 7.64
C CYS A 685 10.58 -0.59 7.03
N TYR A 686 11.11 0.58 7.22
CA TYR A 686 12.51 0.88 7.05
C TYR A 686 13.13 1.22 8.39
N ASP A 687 14.37 0.79 8.56
CA ASP A 687 15.18 1.03 9.74
C ASP A 687 15.47 2.53 9.89
N GLU A 688 14.69 3.21 10.72
CA GLU A 688 14.94 4.62 11.05
C GLU A 688 16.21 4.82 11.89
N GLU A 689 16.77 3.75 12.46
CA GLU A 689 17.91 3.83 13.37
C GLU A 689 19.22 4.29 12.72
N LYS A 690 19.39 4.07 11.43
CA LYS A 690 20.62 4.48 10.73
C LYS A 690 20.80 6.00 10.67
N TYR A 691 19.73 6.75 10.92
CA TYR A 691 19.74 8.22 10.82
C TYR A 691 19.67 8.95 12.16
N LEU A 692 19.45 8.27 13.26
CA LEU A 692 19.51 8.90 14.59
C LEU A 692 20.96 9.03 15.10
N ASN A 693 21.92 8.29 14.55
CA ASN A 693 23.32 8.29 14.97
C ASN A 693 24.30 9.02 14.04
N ASP A 694 23.90 9.40 12.83
CA ASP A 694 24.76 10.14 11.90
C ASP A 694 24.66 11.67 12.05
N GLY A 695 24.76 12.15 13.29
CA GLY A 695 25.02 13.55 13.60
C GLY A 695 26.50 13.93 13.39
N LYS A 696 27.17 13.38 12.37
CA LYS A 696 28.54 13.81 12.02
C LYS A 696 28.49 14.86 10.92
N PRO A 697 29.00 16.06 11.19
CA PRO A 697 29.13 17.09 10.15
C PRO A 697 30.20 16.69 9.13
N LEU A 698 29.95 17.07 7.90
CA LEU A 698 30.80 16.80 6.72
C LEU A 698 32.25 17.33 6.80
N ASN A 699 32.73 17.79 7.96
CA ASN A 699 34.11 18.30 8.12
C ASN A 699 34.67 18.10 9.54
N GLY A 700 34.52 16.94 10.12
CA GLY A 700 35.40 16.48 11.22
C GLY A 700 35.45 17.31 12.52
N LYS A 701 34.55 18.24 12.77
CA LYS A 701 34.41 18.97 14.05
C LYS A 701 32.98 18.90 14.54
N SER A 702 32.80 18.49 15.80
CA SER A 702 31.49 18.42 16.46
C SER A 702 30.92 19.83 16.62
N ALA A 703 29.85 20.17 15.87
CA ALA A 703 29.12 21.40 16.07
C ALA A 703 27.99 21.17 17.08
N ASN A 704 27.88 22.10 18.03
CA ASN A 704 26.83 22.11 19.05
C ASN A 704 25.48 22.45 18.36
N ILE A 705 24.41 21.77 18.71
CA ILE A 705 23.04 22.01 18.17
C ILE A 705 22.64 23.50 18.23
N ARG A 706 23.15 24.25 19.23
CA ARG A 706 22.93 25.69 19.32
C ARG A 706 23.52 26.47 18.14
N ASP A 707 24.66 26.04 17.63
CA ASP A 707 25.38 26.72 16.51
C ASP A 707 24.69 26.45 15.18
N VAL A 708 24.13 25.26 14.97
CA VAL A 708 23.35 24.89 13.79
C VAL A 708 22.03 25.68 13.73
N VAL A 709 21.37 25.86 14.89
CA VAL A 709 20.14 26.65 14.98
C VAL A 709 20.44 28.14 14.79
N ALA A 710 21.60 28.62 15.25
CA ALA A 710 22.03 29.99 15.04
C ALA A 710 22.35 30.30 13.56
N ALA A 711 23.03 29.37 12.87
CA ALA A 711 23.31 29.47 11.44
C ALA A 711 22.02 29.47 10.59
N ALA A 712 21.07 28.59 10.87
CA ALA A 712 19.79 28.54 10.18
C ALA A 712 18.93 29.79 10.41
N ARG A 713 19.04 30.43 11.60
CA ARG A 713 18.39 31.72 11.88
C ARG A 713 19.07 32.89 11.15
N ALA A 714 20.40 32.85 10.99
CA ALA A 714 21.15 33.85 10.25
C ALA A 714 20.80 33.83 8.76
N GLU A 715 20.74 32.64 8.15
CA GLU A 715 20.30 32.47 6.76
C GLU A 715 18.86 32.94 6.52
N LEU A 716 17.96 32.68 7.48
CA LEU A 716 16.56 33.16 7.40
C LEU A 716 16.45 34.67 7.52
N HIS A 717 17.34 35.33 8.32
CA HIS A 717 17.43 36.80 8.42
C HIS A 717 18.01 37.43 7.15
N GLU A 718 19.01 36.80 6.54
CA GLU A 718 19.62 37.24 5.29
C GLU A 718 18.67 37.11 4.09
N ALA A 719 17.88 36.03 4.04
CA ALA A 719 16.83 35.82 3.04
C ALA A 719 15.69 36.85 3.20
N LYS A 720 15.30 37.22 4.44
CA LYS A 720 14.32 38.29 4.71
C LYS A 720 14.87 39.69 4.36
N ALA A 721 16.15 39.94 4.57
CA ALA A 721 16.79 41.22 4.20
C ALA A 721 16.91 41.38 2.67
N LYS A 722 17.20 40.30 1.94
CA LYS A 722 17.22 40.29 0.46
C LYS A 722 15.84 40.38 -0.17
N GLY A 723 14.77 39.92 0.51
CA GLY A 723 13.37 40.07 0.07
C GLY A 723 12.79 41.49 0.27
N ALA A 724 13.33 42.28 1.21
CA ALA A 724 12.85 43.62 1.48
C ALA A 724 13.39 44.70 0.51
N GLY A 725 14.34 44.36 -0.37
CA GLY A 725 14.95 45.25 -1.36
C GLY A 725 14.19 45.44 -2.67
N PHE A 726 13.15 44.64 -2.94
CA PHE A 726 12.49 44.63 -4.26
C PHE A 726 11.17 45.39 -4.35
N PHE A 727 10.72 46.06 -3.27
CA PHE A 727 9.48 46.83 -3.24
C PHE A 727 9.68 48.31 -2.82
N LYS A 728 10.67 49.01 -3.37
CA LYS A 728 10.73 50.49 -3.33
C LYS A 728 11.14 50.99 -4.70
N ASN A 729 10.18 51.18 -5.58
CA ASN A 729 10.09 52.24 -6.59
C ASN A 729 8.94 51.99 -7.56
N LYS A 730 7.73 52.44 -7.23
CA LYS A 730 6.78 52.98 -8.21
C LYS A 730 5.97 54.09 -7.52
N LYS A 731 6.25 55.30 -7.95
CA LYS A 731 5.62 56.54 -7.52
C LYS A 731 4.12 56.55 -7.77
N LYS A 732 3.41 57.07 -6.78
CA LYS A 732 2.03 57.54 -6.79
C LYS A 732 1.73 58.40 -8.03
N LYS A 733 0.67 58.05 -8.77
CA LYS A 733 -0.15 59.05 -9.47
C LYS A 733 -1.55 58.96 -8.89
N SER A 734 -1.93 60.02 -8.23
CA SER A 734 -3.25 60.33 -7.73
C SER A 734 -4.23 60.49 -8.90
N PHE A 735 -5.40 59.92 -8.79
CA PHE A 735 -6.58 60.33 -9.54
C PHE A 735 -7.73 60.55 -8.57
N ASN A 736 -8.31 61.74 -8.67
CA ASN A 736 -9.37 62.29 -7.84
C ASN A 736 -10.73 61.87 -8.44
N PRO A 737 -11.76 61.59 -7.67
CA PRO A 737 -13.09 61.33 -8.17
C PRO A 737 -13.92 62.62 -8.10
N ASN A 738 -14.53 63.00 -9.22
CA ASN A 738 -15.81 63.71 -9.21
C ASN A 738 -16.35 63.98 -10.62
N PHE A 739 -17.66 64.07 -10.65
CA PHE A 739 -18.57 64.53 -11.70
C PHE A 739 -19.08 63.45 -12.66
N ASP A 740 -20.28 63.27 -12.87
CA ASP A 740 -21.59 63.79 -12.50
C ASP A 740 -22.57 63.21 -13.55
N SER A 741 -23.75 63.04 -13.11
CA SER A 741 -24.97 62.59 -13.74
C SER A 741 -25.33 63.22 -15.09
N ASN A 742 -26.19 62.50 -15.80
CA ASN A 742 -27.16 62.92 -16.83
C ASN A 742 -26.79 62.71 -18.33
N ASN A 743 -27.36 61.80 -19.01
CA ASN A 743 -28.52 62.13 -19.82
C ASN A 743 -29.10 60.93 -20.61
N ARG A 744 -30.38 60.96 -20.60
CA ARG A 744 -31.38 60.14 -21.25
C ARG A 744 -31.29 59.99 -22.77
N ASN A 745 -31.77 58.86 -23.22
CA ASN A 745 -32.65 58.65 -24.38
C ASN A 745 -32.10 58.71 -25.81
N LYS A 746 -32.17 57.67 -26.55
CA LYS A 746 -33.21 57.37 -27.58
C LYS A 746 -32.73 56.31 -28.59
N ARG A 747 -33.58 55.33 -28.71
CA ARG A 747 -34.11 54.65 -29.94
C ARG A 747 -33.20 54.47 -31.14
N GLY A 748 -33.11 53.21 -31.60
CA GLY A 748 -33.73 52.91 -32.87
C GLY A 748 -33.03 51.80 -33.66
N LYS A 749 -33.73 50.71 -33.81
CA LYS A 749 -33.82 49.78 -34.93
C LYS A 749 -32.77 49.84 -36.04
N LYS A 750 -32.02 48.79 -36.26
CA LYS A 750 -32.24 47.83 -37.35
C LYS A 750 -31.53 46.50 -37.02
#